data_99f48412111c5ea426bfa2664023db46
#
_entry.id   99f48412111c5ea426bfa2664023db46
#
_cell.length_a   1.000
_cell.length_b   1.000
_cell.length_c   1.000
_cell.angle_alpha   90.00
_cell.angle_beta   90.00
_cell.angle_gamma   90.00
#
_symmetry.space_group_name_H-M   'P 1'
#
loop_
_entity.id
_entity.type
_entity.pdbx_description
1 polymer ?
#
loop_
_entity_poly.entity_id
_entity_poly.type
_entity_poly.pdbx_seq_one_letter_code
_entity_poly.pdbx_strand_id
1 'polypeptide(L)'
;MTSELIIGLHCHQPVGNFPFVFREAFEKSYAPIVAALEAAPTVKVSLHYSGPLLEWLEKEEPRYLERVRTLAARGQVELWGSGFYEPILPAIPRADRIDQVKMMAERIHERFGVRPRGLWLTERVWEPTLASDLVAAGVEYIATDDHHFRLAGVDPERLGGYYLTEDEGKSLGVFPILKELRYRIPFADPEKVLEFCEERAAHGVAGPFTFYDDGEKLGVWPRTYKTAWEERWVARLFELLARGPVKTVLPGEVKDRDRPRGRIYLPTASYPEMMEWAFPADTGERFEDLLEKVEHGDDPERWREARPFLAGGFWRNFLVKYPEINFLQKRVVRASRLLRTQKSSAEPLRELFQSECNCAYWHGVFGGAYLPHLRRSLWHHLLVAERALAPSKIEIESADLEADGTPVLRIDAPRWTAHVKPGTGGVLLGLDLREPAYPLLDVIARRREAYHGKMVPASQVPAGAAAGGIHGRIKVLPEGVEVVSDWHRRATCVDHFYDHVPRAQELALARVRDQGDFAIEPFREEHQVSGGKASVTLSREGGIWQSGRRLPIRMTRTLHFSSEKQELSVSVYWKLDNLAGEPIDSVLATDWNLSLVPVLGHVYLVVKFPDGSELVHPDPESRETWGGPLPPQKPLTLDARPFQEFGFRDRTLGRRIRIVDASKQASVLAYPITTISQSEAGVDMVHQGTCFTTLRKLAIPAGTSATFAMEMVVEAL
;
A
#
# COMPACT_ATOMS: atom_id res chain seq x y z
N MET A 1 -33.61 -15.81 28.50
CA MET A 1 -32.21 -15.46 28.84
C MET A 1 -31.97 -14.06 28.29
N THR A 2 -31.29 -13.20 29.06
CA THR A 2 -30.92 -11.86 28.59
C THR A 2 -29.89 -12.02 27.48
N SER A 3 -30.11 -11.41 26.31
CA SER A 3 -29.13 -11.43 25.21
C SER A 3 -27.99 -10.47 25.50
N GLU A 4 -26.77 -10.79 25.07
CA GLU A 4 -25.59 -9.97 25.31
C GLU A 4 -24.91 -9.60 23.98
N LEU A 5 -24.41 -8.36 23.91
CA LEU A 5 -23.73 -7.80 22.76
C LEU A 5 -22.38 -7.22 23.17
N ILE A 6 -21.33 -7.57 22.44
CA ILE A 6 -20.03 -6.90 22.46
C ILE A 6 -20.02 -5.86 21.34
N ILE A 7 -19.72 -4.63 21.69
CA ILE A 7 -19.48 -3.54 20.74
C ILE A 7 -18.01 -3.16 20.80
N GLY A 8 -17.31 -3.26 19.69
CA GLY A 8 -15.93 -2.83 19.53
C GLY A 8 -15.75 -1.85 18.40
N LEU A 9 -14.94 -0.82 18.62
CA LEU A 9 -14.61 0.20 17.64
C LEU A 9 -13.10 0.30 17.48
N HIS A 10 -12.65 0.12 16.25
CA HIS A 10 -11.27 0.31 15.82
C HIS A 10 -11.11 1.70 15.22
N CYS A 11 -10.29 2.55 15.84
CA CYS A 11 -10.00 3.90 15.38
C CYS A 11 -8.57 3.95 14.83
N HIS A 12 -8.43 4.26 13.55
CA HIS A 12 -7.15 4.15 12.86
C HIS A 12 -6.84 5.35 11.98
N GLN A 13 -5.59 5.81 12.07
CA GLN A 13 -4.98 6.70 11.08
C GLN A 13 -3.58 6.17 10.76
N PRO A 14 -3.18 6.06 9.47
CA PRO A 14 -1.90 5.49 9.09
C PRO A 14 -0.73 6.46 9.27
N VAL A 15 0.46 5.90 9.35
CA VAL A 15 1.71 6.65 9.22
C VAL A 15 1.73 7.39 7.88
N GLY A 16 2.06 8.68 7.90
CA GLY A 16 2.17 9.50 6.69
C GLY A 16 0.86 10.08 6.16
N ASN A 17 -0.25 9.91 6.88
CA ASN A 17 -1.49 10.58 6.51
C ASN A 17 -1.44 12.08 6.84
N PHE A 18 -2.31 12.85 6.20
CA PHE A 18 -2.32 14.30 6.33
C PHE A 18 -2.96 14.75 7.66
N PRO A 19 -2.41 15.79 8.35
CA PRO A 19 -2.95 16.27 9.61
C PRO A 19 -4.44 16.65 9.58
N PHE A 20 -4.93 17.16 8.45
CA PHE A 20 -6.36 17.53 8.32
C PHE A 20 -7.27 16.29 8.32
N VAL A 21 -6.80 15.13 7.85
CA VAL A 21 -7.58 13.88 7.88
C VAL A 21 -7.73 13.38 9.31
N PHE A 22 -6.67 13.44 10.12
CA PHE A 22 -6.76 13.15 11.55
C PHE A 22 -7.78 14.05 12.25
N ARG A 23 -7.74 15.36 11.94
CA ARG A 23 -8.66 16.37 12.51
C ARG A 23 -10.09 16.07 12.12
N GLU A 24 -10.34 15.81 10.85
CA GLU A 24 -11.67 15.48 10.34
C GLU A 24 -12.24 14.21 10.99
N ALA A 25 -11.45 13.15 11.08
CA ALA A 25 -11.86 11.90 11.72
C ALA A 25 -12.14 12.09 13.22
N PHE A 26 -11.31 12.89 13.90
CA PHE A 26 -11.54 13.24 15.30
C PHE A 26 -12.88 13.95 15.50
N GLU A 27 -13.14 15.00 14.73
CA GLU A 27 -14.34 15.84 14.86
C GLU A 27 -15.61 15.09 14.45
N LYS A 28 -15.54 14.29 13.39
CA LYS A 28 -16.71 13.61 12.82
C LYS A 28 -17.03 12.26 13.45
N SER A 29 -16.04 11.61 14.08
CA SER A 29 -16.21 10.25 14.61
C SER A 29 -15.76 10.13 16.07
N TYR A 30 -14.47 10.30 16.37
CA TYR A 30 -13.93 9.89 17.66
C TYR A 30 -14.47 10.71 18.84
N ALA A 31 -14.53 12.02 18.70
CA ALA A 31 -15.06 12.89 19.75
C ALA A 31 -16.57 12.70 19.98
N PRO A 32 -17.43 12.57 18.96
CA PRO A 32 -18.83 12.22 19.11
C PRO A 32 -19.08 10.84 19.76
N ILE A 33 -18.28 9.81 19.44
CA ILE A 33 -18.37 8.47 20.06
C ILE A 33 -18.18 8.58 21.58
N VAL A 34 -17.13 9.25 22.03
CA VAL A 34 -16.85 9.41 23.47
C VAL A 34 -17.97 10.22 24.16
N ALA A 35 -18.48 11.27 23.52
CA ALA A 35 -19.59 12.05 24.05
C ALA A 35 -20.88 11.20 24.19
N ALA A 36 -21.16 10.33 23.22
CA ALA A 36 -22.30 9.42 23.29
C ALA A 36 -22.15 8.38 24.43
N LEU A 37 -20.93 7.86 24.66
CA LEU A 37 -20.63 6.96 25.77
C LEU A 37 -20.79 7.63 27.14
N GLU A 38 -20.36 8.87 27.29
CA GLU A 38 -20.57 9.64 28.50
C GLU A 38 -22.06 9.85 28.83
N ALA A 39 -22.88 10.06 27.79
CA ALA A 39 -24.32 10.22 27.91
C ALA A 39 -25.06 8.89 28.22
N ALA A 40 -24.44 7.75 27.96
CA ALA A 40 -25.03 6.41 28.15
C ALA A 40 -24.17 5.52 29.08
N PRO A 41 -24.09 5.77 30.40
CA PRO A 41 -23.12 5.15 31.29
C PRO A 41 -23.30 3.64 31.50
N THR A 42 -24.42 3.07 31.09
CA THR A 42 -24.67 1.61 31.15
C THR A 42 -24.25 0.86 29.89
N VAL A 43 -23.95 1.59 28.81
CA VAL A 43 -23.48 0.99 27.55
C VAL A 43 -21.96 0.80 27.61
N LYS A 44 -21.53 -0.43 27.45
CA LYS A 44 -20.11 -0.83 27.46
C LYS A 44 -19.59 -1.02 26.05
N VAL A 45 -18.36 -0.56 25.79
CA VAL A 45 -17.72 -0.63 24.46
C VAL A 45 -16.23 -0.93 24.61
N SER A 46 -15.69 -1.72 23.70
CA SER A 46 -14.24 -1.86 23.52
C SER A 46 -13.73 -0.82 22.53
N LEU A 47 -12.67 -0.11 22.88
CA LEU A 47 -12.04 0.90 22.01
C LEU A 47 -10.60 0.52 21.72
N HIS A 48 -10.23 0.65 20.46
CA HIS A 48 -8.87 0.55 19.98
C HIS A 48 -8.47 1.83 19.26
N TYR A 49 -7.24 2.31 19.50
CA TYR A 49 -6.60 3.41 18.79
C TYR A 49 -5.27 2.92 18.24
N SER A 50 -5.02 3.13 16.94
CA SER A 50 -3.69 2.86 16.37
C SER A 50 -2.63 3.77 16.99
N GLY A 51 -1.37 3.33 17.03
CA GLY A 51 -0.28 4.10 17.61
C GLY A 51 -0.12 5.49 17.00
N PRO A 52 -0.10 5.66 15.66
CA PRO A 52 -0.05 6.98 15.03
C PRO A 52 -1.20 7.89 15.43
N LEU A 53 -2.42 7.36 15.54
CA LEU A 53 -3.56 8.12 16.02
C LEU A 53 -3.40 8.50 17.50
N LEU A 54 -2.93 7.57 18.34
CA LEU A 54 -2.72 7.83 19.75
C LEU A 54 -1.65 8.91 19.97
N GLU A 55 -0.54 8.88 19.23
CA GLU A 55 0.51 9.92 19.25
C GLU A 55 -0.06 11.29 18.83
N TRP A 56 -0.92 11.33 17.81
CA TRP A 56 -1.59 12.56 17.40
C TRP A 56 -2.56 13.07 18.46
N LEU A 57 -3.37 12.19 19.07
CA LEU A 57 -4.31 12.54 20.14
C LEU A 57 -3.59 13.06 21.38
N GLU A 58 -2.45 12.47 21.74
CA GLU A 58 -1.63 12.93 22.88
C GLU A 58 -1.13 14.36 22.70
N LYS A 59 -0.79 14.72 21.46
CA LYS A 59 -0.28 16.04 21.12
C LYS A 59 -1.38 17.08 20.94
N GLU A 60 -2.40 16.75 20.18
CA GLU A 60 -3.41 17.71 19.73
C GLU A 60 -4.67 17.73 20.62
N GLU A 61 -5.04 16.59 21.23
CA GLU A 61 -6.29 16.42 21.96
C GLU A 61 -6.11 15.71 23.34
N PRO A 62 -5.20 16.16 24.20
CA PRO A 62 -4.91 15.45 25.47
C PRO A 62 -6.13 15.37 26.40
N ARG A 63 -7.05 16.35 26.36
CA ARG A 63 -8.29 16.34 27.14
C ARG A 63 -9.26 15.24 26.74
N TYR A 64 -9.28 14.90 25.46
CA TYR A 64 -10.06 13.77 24.95
C TYR A 64 -9.58 12.46 25.58
N LEU A 65 -8.29 12.25 25.68
CA LEU A 65 -7.72 11.03 26.27
C LEU A 65 -8.02 10.92 27.77
N GLU A 66 -8.13 12.04 28.51
CA GLU A 66 -8.58 12.02 29.92
C GLU A 66 -10.04 11.60 30.07
N ARG A 67 -10.90 11.94 29.11
CA ARG A 67 -12.28 11.47 29.05
C ARG A 67 -12.32 9.96 28.84
N VAL A 68 -11.56 9.44 27.87
CA VAL A 68 -11.41 8.00 27.61
C VAL A 68 -10.88 7.27 28.85
N ARG A 69 -9.87 7.83 29.53
CA ARG A 69 -9.33 7.28 30.79
C ARG A 69 -10.40 7.17 31.88
N THR A 70 -11.26 8.19 32.00
CA THR A 70 -12.37 8.19 32.95
C THR A 70 -13.38 7.09 32.63
N LEU A 71 -13.71 6.88 31.35
CA LEU A 71 -14.59 5.80 30.90
C LEU A 71 -13.99 4.42 31.19
N ALA A 72 -12.69 4.25 30.97
CA ALA A 72 -11.99 3.01 31.27
C ALA A 72 -11.93 2.73 32.77
N ALA A 73 -11.63 3.74 33.60
CA ALA A 73 -11.55 3.61 35.04
C ALA A 73 -12.88 3.21 35.69
N ARG A 74 -14.02 3.60 35.12
CA ARG A 74 -15.36 3.18 35.60
C ARG A 74 -15.84 1.85 35.00
N GLY A 75 -15.02 1.14 34.22
CA GLY A 75 -15.37 -0.15 33.64
C GLY A 75 -16.39 -0.08 32.49
N GLN A 76 -16.57 1.08 31.86
CA GLN A 76 -17.45 1.27 30.72
C GLN A 76 -16.71 1.02 29.40
N VAL A 77 -15.42 1.29 29.36
CA VAL A 77 -14.56 1.10 28.17
C VAL A 77 -13.46 0.10 28.49
N GLU A 78 -13.30 -0.90 27.65
CA GLU A 78 -12.13 -1.78 27.60
C GLU A 78 -11.22 -1.31 26.47
N LEU A 79 -9.95 -1.00 26.81
CA LEU A 79 -8.96 -0.62 25.80
C LEU A 79 -8.27 -1.86 25.23
N TRP A 80 -8.21 -1.93 23.90
CA TRP A 80 -7.57 -3.00 23.17
C TRP A 80 -6.23 -2.54 22.58
N GLY A 81 -5.25 -3.45 22.54
CA GLY A 81 -3.98 -3.24 21.89
C GLY A 81 -4.00 -3.61 20.40
N SER A 82 -2.85 -3.44 19.75
CA SER A 82 -2.54 -3.87 18.39
C SER A 82 -1.01 -3.94 18.23
N GLY A 83 -0.49 -4.21 17.02
CA GLY A 83 0.85 -3.74 16.66
C GLY A 83 0.86 -2.22 16.66
N PHE A 84 1.85 -1.56 17.26
CA PHE A 84 1.81 -0.11 17.53
C PHE A 84 1.54 0.70 16.26
N TYR A 85 2.29 0.44 15.17
CA TYR A 85 2.09 1.11 13.88
C TYR A 85 1.18 0.34 12.93
N GLU A 86 0.32 -0.52 13.44
CA GLU A 86 -0.68 -1.28 12.67
C GLU A 86 -0.10 -2.10 11.51
N PRO A 87 0.96 -2.92 11.73
CA PRO A 87 1.45 -3.80 10.69
C PRO A 87 0.49 -4.95 10.43
N ILE A 88 0.55 -5.54 9.22
CA ILE A 88 0.02 -6.88 9.00
C ILE A 88 0.92 -7.87 9.75
N LEU A 89 0.50 -8.28 10.93
CA LEU A 89 1.34 -9.06 11.85
C LEU A 89 2.00 -10.28 11.19
N PRO A 90 1.31 -11.10 10.38
CA PRO A 90 1.97 -12.23 9.68
C PRO A 90 3.04 -11.79 8.68
N ALA A 91 2.98 -10.58 8.15
CA ALA A 91 3.88 -10.10 7.09
C ALA A 91 5.19 -9.51 7.59
N ILE A 92 5.33 -9.30 8.90
CA ILE A 92 6.54 -8.76 9.54
C ILE A 92 7.29 -9.85 10.34
N PRO A 93 8.59 -9.65 10.64
CA PRO A 93 9.37 -10.58 11.44
C PRO A 93 8.76 -10.81 12.84
N ARG A 94 8.90 -12.03 13.35
CA ARG A 94 8.35 -12.42 14.66
C ARG A 94 8.77 -11.48 15.79
N ALA A 95 10.02 -11.07 15.81
CA ALA A 95 10.52 -10.19 16.86
C ALA A 95 9.86 -8.80 16.81
N ASP A 96 9.67 -8.23 15.60
CA ASP A 96 9.04 -6.93 15.39
C ASP A 96 7.57 -6.99 15.80
N ARG A 97 6.88 -8.07 15.44
CA ARG A 97 5.49 -8.37 15.83
C ARG A 97 5.30 -8.32 17.33
N ILE A 98 6.15 -9.05 18.08
CA ILE A 98 6.08 -9.11 19.54
C ILE A 98 6.42 -7.75 20.17
N ASP A 99 7.44 -7.07 19.66
CA ASP A 99 7.89 -5.78 20.19
C ASP A 99 6.85 -4.67 19.95
N GLN A 100 6.23 -4.62 18.76
CA GLN A 100 5.17 -3.64 18.49
C GLN A 100 3.92 -3.86 19.36
N VAL A 101 3.52 -5.12 19.60
CA VAL A 101 2.40 -5.43 20.49
C VAL A 101 2.71 -5.02 21.93
N LYS A 102 3.92 -5.31 22.41
CA LYS A 102 4.36 -4.86 23.75
C LYS A 102 4.45 -3.34 23.84
N MET A 103 4.97 -2.67 22.83
CA MET A 103 5.06 -1.20 22.76
C MET A 103 3.66 -0.56 22.91
N MET A 104 2.65 -1.12 22.23
CA MET A 104 1.27 -0.66 22.37
C MET A 104 0.74 -0.89 23.78
N ALA A 105 0.97 -2.08 24.35
CA ALA A 105 0.52 -2.41 25.70
C ALA A 105 1.11 -1.48 26.77
N GLU A 106 2.40 -1.17 26.68
CA GLU A 106 3.06 -0.21 27.56
C GLU A 106 2.51 1.21 27.38
N ARG A 107 2.31 1.68 26.13
CA ARG A 107 1.73 3.00 25.87
C ARG A 107 0.33 3.15 26.45
N ILE A 108 -0.52 2.13 26.28
CA ILE A 108 -1.87 2.12 26.88
C ILE A 108 -1.77 2.14 28.41
N HIS A 109 -0.86 1.36 28.99
CA HIS A 109 -0.64 1.36 30.43
C HIS A 109 -0.17 2.72 30.96
N GLU A 110 0.81 3.32 30.35
CA GLU A 110 1.33 4.66 30.70
C GLU A 110 0.25 5.73 30.64
N ARG A 111 -0.58 5.69 29.58
CA ARG A 111 -1.57 6.74 29.32
C ARG A 111 -2.87 6.58 30.10
N PHE A 112 -3.34 5.35 30.26
CA PHE A 112 -4.67 5.08 30.83
C PHE A 112 -4.63 4.34 32.16
N GLY A 113 -3.49 3.81 32.59
CA GLY A 113 -3.33 3.06 33.84
C GLY A 113 -3.83 1.62 33.78
N VAL A 114 -4.21 1.12 32.59
CA VAL A 114 -4.71 -0.23 32.37
C VAL A 114 -3.84 -0.97 31.35
N ARG A 115 -3.70 -2.30 31.49
CA ARG A 115 -3.04 -3.11 30.47
C ARG A 115 -4.09 -3.77 29.56
N PRO A 116 -3.96 -3.65 28.24
CA PRO A 116 -4.88 -4.29 27.31
C PRO A 116 -4.71 -5.81 27.40
N ARG A 117 -5.82 -6.54 27.43
CA ARG A 117 -5.88 -8.00 27.38
C ARG A 117 -6.25 -8.49 25.97
N GLY A 118 -7.10 -7.73 25.29
CA GLY A 118 -7.52 -7.95 23.92
C GLY A 118 -6.63 -7.24 22.91
N LEU A 119 -6.56 -7.79 21.69
CA LEU A 119 -5.82 -7.22 20.58
C LEU A 119 -6.69 -7.13 19.33
N TRP A 120 -6.73 -5.93 18.73
CA TRP A 120 -7.21 -5.74 17.37
C TRP A 120 -6.21 -6.32 16.39
N LEU A 121 -6.65 -7.29 15.60
CA LEU A 121 -5.83 -7.90 14.56
C LEU A 121 -5.96 -7.07 13.28
N THR A 122 -4.90 -6.38 12.92
CA THR A 122 -4.86 -5.48 11.76
C THR A 122 -5.40 -6.17 10.50
N GLU A 123 -6.40 -5.55 9.87
CA GLU A 123 -7.12 -6.08 8.71
C GLU A 123 -7.66 -7.51 8.92
N ARG A 124 -7.75 -7.94 10.16
CA ARG A 124 -8.17 -9.29 10.57
C ARG A 124 -7.43 -10.40 9.84
N VAL A 125 -6.18 -10.09 9.41
CA VAL A 125 -5.30 -11.05 8.74
C VAL A 125 -4.76 -12.04 9.75
N TRP A 126 -5.22 -13.27 9.66
CA TRP A 126 -4.86 -14.37 10.51
C TRP A 126 -3.97 -15.40 9.81
N GLU A 127 -2.92 -15.84 10.49
CA GLU A 127 -2.16 -17.06 10.20
C GLU A 127 -2.04 -17.88 11.51
N PRO A 128 -2.13 -19.22 11.47
CA PRO A 128 -2.19 -20.05 12.69
C PRO A 128 -1.05 -19.83 13.69
N THR A 129 0.15 -19.56 13.20
CA THR A 129 1.36 -19.30 14.02
C THR A 129 1.29 -18.02 14.85
N LEU A 130 0.31 -17.14 14.60
CA LEU A 130 0.15 -15.92 15.39
C LEU A 130 -0.25 -16.20 16.83
N ALA A 131 -0.94 -17.31 17.13
CA ALA A 131 -1.43 -17.59 18.48
C ALA A 131 -0.28 -17.61 19.49
N SER A 132 0.80 -18.34 19.22
CA SER A 132 1.96 -18.43 20.10
C SER A 132 2.68 -17.09 20.29
N ASP A 133 2.77 -16.27 19.22
CA ASP A 133 3.43 -14.96 19.26
C ASP A 133 2.63 -13.94 20.06
N LEU A 134 1.30 -13.90 19.87
CA LEU A 134 0.41 -13.00 20.60
C LEU A 134 0.38 -13.32 22.10
N VAL A 135 0.31 -14.61 22.44
CA VAL A 135 0.40 -15.04 23.85
C VAL A 135 1.77 -14.67 24.45
N ALA A 136 2.86 -14.81 23.70
CA ALA A 136 4.19 -14.38 24.14
C ALA A 136 4.31 -12.86 24.34
N ALA A 137 3.47 -12.09 23.65
CA ALA A 137 3.35 -10.64 23.83
C ALA A 137 2.38 -10.23 24.97
N GLY A 138 1.69 -11.19 25.62
CA GLY A 138 0.76 -10.95 26.73
C GLY A 138 -0.69 -10.78 26.31
N VAL A 139 -1.05 -11.12 25.06
CA VAL A 139 -2.44 -11.07 24.58
C VAL A 139 -3.22 -12.31 25.05
N GLU A 140 -4.44 -12.12 25.54
CA GLU A 140 -5.31 -13.20 25.98
C GLU A 140 -6.40 -13.56 24.97
N TYR A 141 -6.85 -12.59 24.16
CA TYR A 141 -7.88 -12.78 23.14
C TYR A 141 -7.79 -11.77 22.01
N ILE A 142 -8.37 -12.17 20.87
CA ILE A 142 -8.54 -11.37 19.66
C ILE A 142 -9.98 -11.46 19.16
N ALA A 143 -10.31 -10.68 18.15
CA ALA A 143 -11.53 -10.83 17.37
C ALA A 143 -11.18 -11.03 15.88
N THR A 144 -11.88 -11.96 15.22
CA THR A 144 -11.78 -12.21 13.77
C THR A 144 -13.17 -12.36 13.16
N ASP A 145 -13.30 -12.14 11.86
CA ASP A 145 -14.57 -12.26 11.16
C ASP A 145 -15.15 -13.70 11.26
N ASP A 146 -16.47 -13.82 11.25
CA ASP A 146 -17.21 -15.09 11.13
C ASP A 146 -16.81 -15.88 9.88
N HIS A 147 -16.26 -15.20 8.88
CA HIS A 147 -15.67 -15.83 7.70
C HIS A 147 -14.57 -16.83 8.04
N HIS A 148 -13.68 -16.51 8.99
CA HIS A 148 -12.63 -17.43 9.44
C HIS A 148 -13.21 -18.70 10.02
N PHE A 149 -14.28 -18.57 10.83
CA PHE A 149 -15.00 -19.68 11.44
C PHE A 149 -15.72 -20.55 10.40
N ARG A 150 -16.35 -19.89 9.41
CA ARG A 150 -16.99 -20.59 8.31
C ARG A 150 -16.00 -21.43 7.50
N LEU A 151 -14.82 -20.89 7.20
CA LEU A 151 -13.74 -21.64 6.52
C LEU A 151 -13.20 -22.81 7.36
N ALA A 152 -13.38 -22.74 8.70
CA ALA A 152 -13.12 -23.86 9.60
C ALA A 152 -14.29 -24.85 9.74
N GLY A 153 -15.36 -24.68 8.94
CA GLY A 153 -16.54 -25.57 8.93
C GLY A 153 -17.58 -25.26 9.99
N VAL A 154 -17.51 -24.11 10.67
CA VAL A 154 -18.52 -23.69 11.63
C VAL A 154 -19.58 -22.85 10.95
N ASP A 155 -20.86 -23.21 11.18
CA ASP A 155 -21.98 -22.44 10.68
C ASP A 155 -22.05 -21.07 11.37
N PRO A 156 -21.95 -19.95 10.62
CA PRO A 156 -22.03 -18.60 11.17
C PRO A 156 -23.32 -18.33 11.97
N GLU A 157 -24.41 -19.01 11.65
CA GLU A 157 -25.67 -18.87 12.38
C GLU A 157 -25.60 -19.40 13.82
N ARG A 158 -24.61 -20.23 14.14
CA ARG A 158 -24.38 -20.80 15.47
C ARG A 158 -23.30 -20.10 16.29
N LEU A 159 -22.67 -19.05 15.74
CA LEU A 159 -21.58 -18.34 16.38
C LEU A 159 -22.09 -17.40 17.49
N GLY A 160 -21.46 -17.48 18.65
CA GLY A 160 -21.65 -16.61 19.81
C GLY A 160 -20.65 -16.96 20.90
N GLY A 161 -20.41 -16.04 21.84
CA GLY A 161 -19.37 -16.19 22.84
C GLY A 161 -17.96 -16.17 22.24
N TYR A 162 -17.01 -16.90 22.85
CA TYR A 162 -15.64 -17.01 22.36
C TYR A 162 -15.19 -18.47 22.27
N TYR A 163 -14.15 -18.70 21.47
CA TYR A 163 -13.51 -19.99 21.22
C TYR A 163 -12.06 -19.94 21.66
N LEU A 164 -11.42 -21.10 21.80
CA LEU A 164 -9.98 -21.21 21.99
C LEU A 164 -9.32 -21.76 20.75
N THR A 165 -8.31 -21.04 20.26
CA THR A 165 -7.30 -21.57 19.33
C THR A 165 -5.98 -21.72 20.08
N GLU A 166 -5.02 -22.44 19.49
CA GLU A 166 -3.71 -22.58 20.10
C GLU A 166 -2.61 -22.79 19.02
N ASP A 167 -1.38 -22.51 19.40
CA ASP A 167 -0.17 -22.85 18.66
C ASP A 167 0.95 -23.11 19.67
N GLU A 168 1.72 -24.16 19.46
CA GLU A 168 2.78 -24.62 20.37
C GLU A 168 2.29 -24.78 21.83
N GLY A 169 1.04 -25.18 22.04
CA GLY A 169 0.42 -25.36 23.37
C GLY A 169 0.03 -24.06 24.06
N LYS A 170 0.14 -22.91 23.41
CA LYS A 170 -0.25 -21.59 23.93
C LYS A 170 -1.64 -21.21 23.44
N SER A 171 -2.61 -21.17 24.36
CA SER A 171 -4.01 -20.94 24.03
C SER A 171 -4.35 -19.45 23.95
N LEU A 172 -5.10 -19.07 22.91
CA LEU A 172 -5.59 -17.72 22.65
C LEU A 172 -7.12 -17.74 22.49
N GLY A 173 -7.82 -16.80 23.13
CA GLY A 173 -9.26 -16.61 22.95
C GLY A 173 -9.56 -15.93 21.60
N VAL A 174 -10.63 -16.35 20.93
CA VAL A 174 -11.06 -15.74 19.67
C VAL A 174 -12.55 -15.46 19.68
N PHE A 175 -12.95 -14.19 19.53
CA PHE A 175 -14.33 -13.75 19.41
C PHE A 175 -14.72 -13.66 17.93
N PRO A 176 -15.86 -14.24 17.48
CA PRO A 176 -16.33 -14.13 16.11
C PRO A 176 -17.04 -12.78 15.89
N ILE A 177 -16.48 -11.93 15.03
CA ILE A 177 -17.15 -10.71 14.54
C ILE A 177 -18.21 -11.14 13.55
N LEU A 178 -19.47 -10.78 13.81
CA LEU A 178 -20.58 -11.19 12.97
C LEU A 178 -20.78 -10.19 11.81
N LYS A 179 -20.58 -10.66 10.56
CA LYS A 179 -20.72 -9.85 9.35
C LYS A 179 -22.07 -9.13 9.32
N GLU A 180 -23.15 -9.79 9.71
CA GLU A 180 -24.48 -9.22 9.68
C GLU A 180 -24.63 -7.99 10.60
N LEU A 181 -24.02 -7.99 11.77
CA LEU A 181 -23.99 -6.80 12.62
C LEU A 181 -23.19 -5.67 11.98
N ARG A 182 -22.08 -5.98 11.29
CA ARG A 182 -21.29 -4.98 10.55
C ARG A 182 -22.10 -4.31 9.44
N TYR A 183 -23.00 -5.04 8.79
CA TYR A 183 -23.84 -4.51 7.71
C TYR A 183 -25.12 -3.81 8.23
N ARG A 184 -25.55 -4.10 9.47
CA ARG A 184 -26.67 -3.39 10.12
C ARG A 184 -26.25 -2.05 10.73
N ILE A 185 -25.08 -1.99 11.35
CA ILE A 185 -24.58 -0.79 12.05
C ILE A 185 -23.71 0.06 11.10
N PRO A 186 -24.06 1.35 10.83
CA PRO A 186 -25.28 2.10 11.21
C PRO A 186 -26.32 2.15 10.07
N PHE A 187 -26.42 1.17 9.20
CA PHE A 187 -27.16 1.24 7.93
C PHE A 187 -28.61 0.73 8.03
N ALA A 188 -28.95 -0.03 9.05
CA ALA A 188 -30.33 -0.44 9.36
C ALA A 188 -30.85 0.36 10.57
N ASP A 189 -32.16 0.32 10.82
CA ASP A 189 -32.73 0.92 12.03
C ASP A 189 -32.11 0.28 13.28
N PRO A 190 -31.83 1.05 14.35
CA PRO A 190 -31.19 0.55 15.56
C PRO A 190 -31.90 -0.64 16.19
N GLU A 191 -33.23 -0.71 16.10
CA GLU A 191 -34.05 -1.83 16.60
C GLU A 191 -33.66 -3.16 15.96
N LYS A 192 -33.25 -3.15 14.67
CA LYS A 192 -32.83 -4.36 13.93
C LYS A 192 -31.55 -4.99 14.52
N VAL A 193 -30.76 -4.21 15.25
CA VAL A 193 -29.57 -4.74 15.98
C VAL A 193 -30.03 -5.56 17.17
N LEU A 194 -31.03 -5.09 17.92
CA LEU A 194 -31.55 -5.80 19.07
C LEU A 194 -32.33 -7.04 18.64
N GLU A 195 -33.23 -6.89 17.65
CA GLU A 195 -34.01 -8.00 17.08
C GLU A 195 -33.08 -9.16 16.66
N PHE A 196 -31.99 -8.86 15.94
CA PHE A 196 -31.00 -9.85 15.55
C PHE A 196 -30.44 -10.65 16.74
N CYS A 197 -30.07 -9.95 17.83
CA CYS A 197 -29.56 -10.60 19.04
C CYS A 197 -30.63 -11.46 19.73
N GLU A 198 -31.86 -10.99 19.78
CA GLU A 198 -32.98 -11.69 20.40
C GLU A 198 -33.41 -12.92 19.59
N GLU A 199 -33.51 -12.80 18.27
CA GLU A 199 -33.82 -13.92 17.36
C GLU A 199 -32.80 -15.04 17.49
N ARG A 200 -31.51 -14.73 17.47
CA ARG A 200 -30.46 -15.75 17.64
C ARG A 200 -30.54 -16.43 19.01
N ALA A 201 -30.79 -15.66 20.07
CA ALA A 201 -30.98 -16.23 21.41
C ALA A 201 -32.23 -17.10 21.49
N ALA A 202 -33.32 -16.71 20.82
CA ALA A 202 -34.55 -17.52 20.72
C ALA A 202 -34.33 -18.85 19.97
N HIS A 203 -33.42 -18.86 18.98
CA HIS A 203 -32.99 -20.08 18.28
C HIS A 203 -31.93 -20.88 19.04
N GLY A 204 -31.67 -20.56 20.32
CA GLY A 204 -30.77 -21.31 21.20
C GLY A 204 -29.30 -21.00 21.03
N VAL A 205 -28.94 -19.95 20.29
CA VAL A 205 -27.55 -19.50 20.20
C VAL A 205 -27.20 -18.64 21.40
N ALA A 206 -26.29 -19.10 22.23
CA ALA A 206 -25.88 -18.35 23.40
C ALA A 206 -24.86 -17.25 23.04
N GLY A 207 -25.16 -15.99 23.39
CA GLY A 207 -24.26 -14.84 23.23
C GLY A 207 -23.02 -14.90 24.13
N PRO A 208 -22.25 -13.83 24.24
CA PRO A 208 -22.47 -12.55 23.54
C PRO A 208 -22.27 -12.64 22.03
N PHE A 209 -23.02 -11.82 21.31
CA PHE A 209 -22.80 -11.58 19.88
C PHE A 209 -21.80 -10.44 19.73
N THR A 210 -20.86 -10.55 18.77
CA THR A 210 -19.77 -9.58 18.66
C THR A 210 -19.90 -8.73 17.40
N PHE A 211 -19.99 -7.43 17.60
CA PHE A 211 -19.75 -6.41 16.60
C PHE A 211 -18.39 -5.77 16.85
N TYR A 212 -17.54 -5.75 15.83
CA TYR A 212 -16.30 -4.98 15.80
C TYR A 212 -16.10 -4.42 14.41
N ASP A 213 -15.85 -3.10 14.29
CA ASP A 213 -15.67 -2.44 12.99
C ASP A 213 -14.94 -1.10 13.18
N ASP A 214 -14.63 -0.42 12.05
CA ASP A 214 -13.96 0.86 12.05
C ASP A 214 -14.82 1.94 12.75
N GLY A 215 -14.20 2.69 13.65
CA GLY A 215 -14.82 3.85 14.30
C GLY A 215 -15.19 4.91 13.28
N GLU A 216 -14.38 5.10 12.24
CA GLU A 216 -14.59 6.01 11.12
C GLU A 216 -15.91 5.78 10.38
N LYS A 217 -16.44 4.56 10.43
CA LYS A 217 -17.75 4.21 9.91
C LYS A 217 -18.89 5.02 10.56
N LEU A 218 -18.68 5.51 11.78
CA LEU A 218 -19.63 6.35 12.49
C LEU A 218 -19.32 7.84 12.28
N GLY A 219 -19.23 8.29 11.02
CA GLY A 219 -19.14 9.72 10.73
C GLY A 219 -18.20 10.14 9.61
N VAL A 220 -17.16 9.35 9.29
CA VAL A 220 -16.21 9.69 8.23
C VAL A 220 -16.61 9.07 6.89
N TRP A 221 -17.13 7.84 6.93
CA TRP A 221 -17.57 7.21 5.69
C TRP A 221 -18.67 8.01 5.00
N PRO A 222 -18.76 7.97 3.67
CA PRO A 222 -19.71 8.79 2.93
C PRO A 222 -21.15 8.65 3.46
N ARG A 223 -21.78 9.80 3.79
CA ARG A 223 -23.14 9.95 4.33
C ARG A 223 -23.37 9.46 5.76
N THR A 224 -22.39 8.80 6.39
CA THR A 224 -22.61 8.22 7.73
C THR A 224 -22.64 9.27 8.83
N TYR A 225 -22.04 10.46 8.64
CA TYR A 225 -22.15 11.55 9.61
C TYR A 225 -23.60 11.95 9.87
N LYS A 226 -24.37 12.12 8.78
CA LYS A 226 -25.79 12.47 8.87
C LYS A 226 -26.55 11.40 9.65
N THR A 227 -26.43 10.15 9.25
CA THR A 227 -27.14 9.03 9.91
C THR A 227 -26.71 8.86 11.36
N ALA A 228 -25.40 8.78 11.63
CA ALA A 228 -24.88 8.47 12.96
C ALA A 228 -25.22 9.58 13.99
N TRP A 229 -25.07 10.85 13.59
CA TRP A 229 -25.09 11.97 14.52
C TRP A 229 -26.25 12.93 14.34
N GLU A 230 -26.56 13.42 13.12
CA GLU A 230 -27.65 14.37 12.87
C GLU A 230 -29.02 13.67 13.04
N GLU A 231 -29.18 12.46 12.49
CA GLU A 231 -30.39 11.63 12.64
C GLU A 231 -30.39 10.82 13.95
N ARG A 232 -29.35 11.01 14.79
CA ARG A 232 -29.24 10.44 16.15
C ARG A 232 -29.24 8.92 16.21
N TRP A 233 -28.78 8.22 15.19
CA TRP A 233 -28.79 6.77 15.13
C TRP A 233 -28.04 6.13 16.31
N VAL A 234 -26.80 6.64 16.62
CA VAL A 234 -25.98 6.12 17.73
C VAL A 234 -26.66 6.38 19.07
N ALA A 235 -27.20 7.58 19.29
CA ALA A 235 -27.90 7.90 20.53
C ALA A 235 -29.11 6.98 20.73
N ARG A 236 -29.91 6.73 19.68
CA ARG A 236 -31.07 5.83 19.72
C ARG A 236 -30.65 4.39 20.01
N LEU A 237 -29.60 3.89 19.37
CA LEU A 237 -29.06 2.55 19.69
C LEU A 237 -28.68 2.45 21.17
N PHE A 238 -27.97 3.45 21.70
CA PHE A 238 -27.51 3.43 23.10
C PHE A 238 -28.69 3.56 24.08
N GLU A 239 -29.72 4.34 23.76
CA GLU A 239 -30.96 4.42 24.55
C GLU A 239 -31.68 3.05 24.59
N LEU A 240 -31.77 2.36 23.45
CA LEU A 240 -32.36 1.01 23.36
C LEU A 240 -31.56 -0.03 24.17
N LEU A 241 -30.22 -0.02 24.05
CA LEU A 241 -29.35 -0.92 24.79
C LEU A 241 -29.37 -0.66 26.30
N ALA A 242 -29.50 0.62 26.72
CA ALA A 242 -29.57 0.97 28.15
C ALA A 242 -30.85 0.44 28.81
N ARG A 243 -31.97 0.42 28.11
CA ARG A 243 -33.30 0.08 28.65
C ARG A 243 -33.81 -1.30 28.21
N GLY A 244 -33.29 -1.81 27.07
CA GLY A 244 -33.79 -3.01 26.42
C GLY A 244 -33.31 -4.31 27.03
N PRO A 245 -33.72 -5.45 26.43
CA PRO A 245 -33.37 -6.80 26.89
C PRO A 245 -31.94 -7.21 26.48
N VAL A 246 -31.33 -6.54 25.50
CA VAL A 246 -29.95 -6.81 25.09
C VAL A 246 -29.00 -5.94 25.92
N LYS A 247 -28.04 -6.55 26.60
CA LYS A 247 -27.07 -5.86 27.45
C LYS A 247 -25.69 -5.85 26.78
N THR A 248 -24.99 -4.73 26.87
CA THR A 248 -23.60 -4.67 26.42
C THR A 248 -22.65 -5.21 27.46
N VAL A 249 -21.65 -5.99 27.04
CA VAL A 249 -20.62 -6.59 27.90
C VAL A 249 -19.24 -6.38 27.29
N LEU A 250 -18.20 -6.38 28.12
CA LEU A 250 -16.81 -6.28 27.68
C LEU A 250 -16.23 -7.69 27.43
N PRO A 251 -15.38 -7.86 26.40
CA PRO A 251 -14.71 -9.15 26.12
C PRO A 251 -13.95 -9.72 27.33
N GLY A 252 -13.26 -8.87 28.10
CA GLY A 252 -12.58 -9.28 29.33
C GLY A 252 -13.52 -9.87 30.39
N GLU A 253 -14.70 -9.25 30.60
CA GLU A 253 -15.71 -9.77 31.50
C GLU A 253 -16.23 -11.14 31.06
N VAL A 254 -16.45 -11.31 29.75
CA VAL A 254 -16.89 -12.58 29.16
C VAL A 254 -15.83 -13.67 29.35
N LYS A 255 -14.57 -13.32 29.07
CA LYS A 255 -13.43 -14.24 29.19
C LYS A 255 -13.26 -14.76 30.66
N ASP A 256 -13.51 -13.91 31.63
CA ASP A 256 -13.37 -14.24 33.06
C ASP A 256 -14.57 -15.02 33.60
N ARG A 257 -15.77 -14.76 33.07
CA ARG A 257 -17.03 -15.34 33.54
C ARG A 257 -17.38 -16.65 32.85
N ASP A 258 -17.20 -16.68 31.53
CA ASP A 258 -17.77 -17.73 30.68
C ASP A 258 -16.72 -18.78 30.30
N ARG A 259 -17.20 -20.00 30.03
CA ARG A 259 -16.37 -21.01 29.36
C ARG A 259 -16.34 -20.81 27.89
N PRO A 260 -15.21 -21.14 27.20
CA PRO A 260 -15.16 -21.10 25.73
C PRO A 260 -16.18 -22.06 25.13
N ARG A 261 -16.73 -21.72 23.98
CA ARG A 261 -17.67 -22.56 23.22
C ARG A 261 -17.05 -23.86 22.72
N GLY A 262 -15.74 -23.87 22.56
CA GLY A 262 -14.95 -25.01 22.11
C GLY A 262 -13.58 -24.60 21.66
N ARG A 263 -12.85 -25.58 21.13
CA ARG A 263 -11.58 -25.35 20.46
C ARG A 263 -11.83 -25.21 18.95
N ILE A 264 -11.08 -24.32 18.30
CA ILE A 264 -11.13 -24.12 16.88
C ILE A 264 -9.73 -23.84 16.32
N TYR A 265 -9.41 -24.40 15.14
CA TYR A 265 -8.23 -24.04 14.38
C TYR A 265 -8.68 -23.28 13.13
N LEU A 266 -8.41 -21.97 13.14
CA LEU A 266 -8.78 -21.12 12.03
C LEU A 266 -7.73 -21.21 10.92
N PRO A 267 -8.13 -21.40 9.66
CA PRO A 267 -7.21 -21.36 8.54
C PRO A 267 -6.69 -19.94 8.30
N THR A 268 -5.62 -19.82 7.50
CA THR A 268 -5.14 -18.52 7.00
C THR A 268 -6.26 -17.81 6.26
N ALA A 269 -6.65 -16.64 6.73
CA ALA A 269 -7.76 -15.86 6.18
C ALA A 269 -7.71 -14.39 6.60
N SER A 270 -8.59 -13.60 6.00
CA SER A 270 -9.00 -12.26 6.41
C SER A 270 -10.51 -12.12 6.21
N TYR A 271 -11.04 -10.90 6.18
CA TYR A 271 -12.45 -10.70 5.80
C TYR A 271 -12.67 -10.94 4.30
N PRO A 272 -13.91 -11.26 3.88
CA PRO A 272 -14.19 -11.71 2.51
C PRO A 272 -13.67 -10.76 1.44
N GLU A 273 -13.93 -9.46 1.58
CA GLU A 273 -13.57 -8.44 0.60
C GLU A 273 -12.04 -8.34 0.43
N MET A 274 -11.27 -8.41 1.51
CA MET A 274 -9.80 -8.45 1.46
C MET A 274 -9.31 -9.67 0.68
N MET A 275 -9.95 -10.82 0.88
CA MET A 275 -9.58 -12.05 0.21
C MET A 275 -9.93 -12.02 -1.29
N GLU A 276 -10.98 -11.30 -1.68
CA GLU A 276 -11.30 -11.04 -3.09
C GLU A 276 -10.26 -10.12 -3.74
N TRP A 277 -9.91 -9.02 -3.10
CA TRP A 277 -8.93 -8.05 -3.60
C TRP A 277 -7.52 -8.64 -3.73
N ALA A 278 -7.19 -9.65 -2.94
CA ALA A 278 -5.90 -10.32 -2.99
C ALA A 278 -5.69 -11.16 -4.27
N PHE A 279 -6.72 -11.47 -5.04
CA PHE A 279 -6.59 -12.16 -6.30
C PHE A 279 -5.99 -11.28 -7.41
N PRO A 280 -5.27 -11.87 -8.39
CA PRO A 280 -5.04 -11.23 -9.68
C PRO A 280 -6.37 -10.83 -10.34
N ALA A 281 -6.37 -9.77 -11.16
CA ALA A 281 -7.60 -9.18 -11.70
C ALA A 281 -8.52 -10.19 -12.38
N ASP A 282 -8.00 -11.01 -13.30
CA ASP A 282 -8.82 -12.01 -14.03
C ASP A 282 -9.43 -13.08 -13.11
N THR A 283 -8.68 -13.48 -12.07
CA THR A 283 -9.18 -14.44 -11.08
C THR A 283 -10.20 -13.78 -10.16
N GLY A 284 -9.96 -12.52 -9.77
CA GLY A 284 -10.89 -11.73 -8.96
C GLY A 284 -12.23 -11.55 -9.65
N GLU A 285 -12.24 -11.15 -10.93
CA GLU A 285 -13.47 -11.02 -11.73
C GLU A 285 -14.24 -12.34 -11.81
N ARG A 286 -13.54 -13.44 -12.11
CA ARG A 286 -14.18 -14.78 -12.16
C ARG A 286 -14.72 -15.22 -10.79
N PHE A 287 -14.04 -14.86 -9.71
CA PHE A 287 -14.49 -15.19 -8.35
C PHE A 287 -15.72 -14.37 -7.97
N GLU A 288 -15.73 -13.06 -8.26
CA GLU A 288 -16.90 -12.20 -8.07
C GLU A 288 -18.11 -12.68 -8.87
N ASP A 289 -17.92 -13.03 -10.15
CA ASP A 289 -18.98 -13.59 -11.00
C ASP A 289 -19.54 -14.91 -10.44
N LEU A 290 -18.66 -15.75 -9.86
CA LEU A 290 -19.07 -16.98 -9.19
C LEU A 290 -19.90 -16.70 -7.94
N LEU A 291 -19.44 -15.77 -7.10
CA LEU A 291 -20.15 -15.36 -5.90
C LEU A 291 -21.54 -14.82 -6.24
N GLU A 292 -21.63 -13.92 -7.23
CA GLU A 292 -22.90 -13.35 -7.67
C GLU A 292 -23.88 -14.42 -8.16
N LYS A 293 -23.42 -15.37 -9.00
CA LYS A 293 -24.25 -16.48 -9.50
C LYS A 293 -24.74 -17.42 -8.40
N VAL A 294 -23.92 -17.66 -7.37
CA VAL A 294 -24.26 -18.55 -6.27
C VAL A 294 -25.11 -17.83 -5.22
N GLU A 295 -24.86 -16.53 -4.96
CA GLU A 295 -25.57 -15.74 -3.94
C GLU A 295 -26.96 -15.26 -4.44
N HIS A 296 -27.05 -14.89 -5.71
CA HIS A 296 -28.27 -14.34 -6.32
C HIS A 296 -28.89 -15.27 -7.37
N GLY A 297 -28.43 -16.52 -7.46
CA GLY A 297 -28.99 -17.54 -8.33
C GLY A 297 -30.35 -18.03 -7.81
N ASP A 298 -31.06 -18.76 -8.68
CA ASP A 298 -32.41 -19.28 -8.41
C ASP A 298 -32.47 -20.41 -7.35
N ASP A 299 -31.28 -20.81 -6.82
CA ASP A 299 -31.15 -21.90 -5.85
C ASP A 299 -30.41 -21.44 -4.58
N PRO A 300 -31.12 -20.89 -3.56
CA PRO A 300 -30.55 -20.49 -2.28
C PRO A 300 -29.90 -21.62 -1.49
N GLU A 301 -30.32 -22.88 -1.73
CA GLU A 301 -29.76 -24.04 -1.04
C GLU A 301 -28.35 -24.33 -1.54
N ARG A 302 -28.13 -24.24 -2.85
CA ARG A 302 -26.82 -24.37 -3.47
C ARG A 302 -25.82 -23.30 -2.94
N TRP A 303 -26.26 -22.07 -2.69
CA TRP A 303 -25.46 -21.05 -2.06
C TRP A 303 -25.02 -21.45 -0.65
N ARG A 304 -25.98 -21.90 0.16
CA ARG A 304 -25.72 -22.32 1.54
C ARG A 304 -24.73 -23.47 1.61
N GLU A 305 -24.81 -24.42 0.67
CA GLU A 305 -23.87 -25.54 0.55
C GLU A 305 -22.49 -25.13 0.06
N ALA A 306 -22.38 -24.26 -0.94
CA ALA A 306 -21.12 -23.87 -1.57
C ALA A 306 -20.31 -22.85 -0.73
N ARG A 307 -21.00 -21.97 -0.04
CA ARG A 307 -20.39 -20.82 0.67
C ARG A 307 -19.27 -21.19 1.65
N PRO A 308 -19.34 -22.28 2.43
CA PRO A 308 -18.24 -22.69 3.32
C PRO A 308 -16.92 -22.99 2.61
N PHE A 309 -16.97 -23.33 1.33
CA PHE A 309 -15.81 -23.73 0.52
C PHE A 309 -15.26 -22.60 -0.36
N LEU A 310 -15.92 -21.43 -0.40
CA LEU A 310 -15.50 -20.29 -1.19
C LEU A 310 -14.63 -19.35 -0.34
N ALA A 311 -13.32 -19.54 -0.44
CA ALA A 311 -12.37 -18.87 0.45
C ALA A 311 -11.88 -17.51 -0.07
N GLY A 312 -11.62 -17.37 -1.35
CA GLY A 312 -10.88 -16.22 -1.88
C GLY A 312 -9.35 -16.42 -1.82
N GLY A 313 -8.58 -15.37 -2.13
CA GLY A 313 -7.14 -15.33 -1.98
C GLY A 313 -6.72 -15.03 -0.53
N PHE A 314 -5.43 -15.04 -0.23
CA PHE A 314 -4.93 -14.63 1.08
C PHE A 314 -3.99 -13.42 0.98
N TRP A 315 -3.83 -12.68 2.06
CA TRP A 315 -3.21 -11.37 2.06
C TRP A 315 -1.82 -11.32 1.40
N ARG A 316 -0.97 -12.34 1.56
CA ARG A 316 0.37 -12.36 0.97
C ARG A 316 0.36 -12.29 -0.57
N ASN A 317 -0.78 -12.58 -1.22
CA ASN A 317 -0.91 -12.43 -2.66
C ASN A 317 -0.74 -10.98 -3.13
N PHE A 318 -0.97 -9.98 -2.27
CA PHE A 318 -0.65 -8.59 -2.58
C PHE A 318 0.82 -8.36 -2.88
N LEU A 319 1.72 -9.10 -2.23
CA LEU A 319 3.15 -9.04 -2.49
C LEU A 319 3.53 -9.64 -3.86
N VAL A 320 2.71 -10.55 -4.39
CA VAL A 320 2.86 -11.08 -5.76
C VAL A 320 2.24 -10.10 -6.76
N LYS A 321 1.07 -9.56 -6.45
CA LYS A 321 0.31 -8.63 -7.29
C LYS A 321 1.05 -7.30 -7.50
N TYR A 322 1.79 -6.83 -6.48
CA TYR A 322 2.53 -5.57 -6.47
C TYR A 322 4.03 -5.80 -6.20
N PRO A 323 4.85 -6.10 -7.22
CA PRO A 323 6.29 -6.33 -7.04
C PRO A 323 7.02 -5.15 -6.39
N GLU A 324 6.57 -3.90 -6.61
CA GLU A 324 7.15 -2.70 -5.97
C GLU A 324 6.93 -2.73 -4.46
N ILE A 325 5.77 -3.18 -4.03
CA ILE A 325 5.42 -3.35 -2.62
C ILE A 325 6.17 -4.54 -2.02
N ASN A 326 6.32 -5.63 -2.77
CA ASN A 326 7.17 -6.75 -2.35
C ASN A 326 8.62 -6.29 -2.11
N PHE A 327 9.17 -5.47 -3.01
CA PHE A 327 10.53 -4.92 -2.86
C PHE A 327 10.66 -4.10 -1.58
N LEU A 328 9.71 -3.20 -1.28
CA LEU A 328 9.67 -2.45 -0.02
C LEU A 328 9.62 -3.40 1.18
N GLN A 329 8.68 -4.36 1.19
CA GLN A 329 8.49 -5.30 2.29
C GLN A 329 9.73 -6.18 2.55
N LYS A 330 10.38 -6.67 1.51
CA LYS A 330 11.60 -7.48 1.66
C LYS A 330 12.78 -6.66 2.20
N ARG A 331 12.87 -5.37 1.82
CA ARG A 331 13.87 -4.46 2.40
C ARG A 331 13.61 -4.20 3.88
N VAL A 332 12.35 -4.02 4.29
CA VAL A 332 11.97 -3.90 5.71
C VAL A 332 12.39 -5.16 6.49
N VAL A 333 12.07 -6.34 5.99
CA VAL A 333 12.47 -7.62 6.63
C VAL A 333 14.00 -7.74 6.74
N ARG A 334 14.73 -7.33 5.69
CA ARG A 334 16.21 -7.33 5.70
C ARG A 334 16.74 -6.33 6.73
N ALA A 335 16.22 -5.10 6.76
CA ALA A 335 16.63 -4.08 7.70
C ALA A 335 16.38 -4.52 9.16
N SER A 336 15.22 -5.08 9.46
CA SER A 336 14.89 -5.65 10.78
C SER A 336 15.96 -6.66 11.23
N ARG A 337 16.26 -7.66 10.38
CA ARG A 337 17.26 -8.67 10.69
C ARG A 337 18.62 -8.07 10.99
N LEU A 338 19.07 -7.10 10.19
CA LEU A 338 20.40 -6.50 10.34
C LEU A 338 20.48 -5.60 11.57
N LEU A 339 19.50 -4.74 11.81
CA LEU A 339 19.43 -3.87 12.98
C LEU A 339 19.47 -4.68 14.29
N ARG A 340 18.74 -5.80 14.33
CA ARG A 340 18.73 -6.69 15.49
C ARG A 340 20.04 -7.45 15.67
N THR A 341 20.68 -7.88 14.57
CA THR A 341 21.99 -8.55 14.63
C THR A 341 23.08 -7.59 15.13
N GLN A 342 23.04 -6.33 14.72
CA GLN A 342 23.99 -5.29 15.17
C GLN A 342 23.65 -4.74 16.56
N LYS A 343 22.53 -5.18 17.19
CA LYS A 343 22.04 -4.65 18.47
C LYS A 343 21.91 -3.13 18.46
N SER A 344 21.36 -2.60 17.38
CA SER A 344 21.11 -1.17 17.20
C SER A 344 20.28 -0.59 18.36
N SER A 345 20.38 0.72 18.56
CA SER A 345 19.55 1.45 19.54
C SER A 345 18.06 1.37 19.21
N ALA A 346 17.20 1.80 20.11
CA ALA A 346 15.76 1.76 19.94
C ALA A 346 15.23 2.66 18.82
N GLU A 347 15.92 3.76 18.51
CA GLU A 347 15.46 4.74 17.52
C GLU A 347 15.39 4.18 16.08
N PRO A 348 16.43 3.54 15.51
CA PRO A 348 16.32 2.90 14.20
C PRO A 348 15.24 1.80 14.14
N LEU A 349 15.00 1.07 15.24
CA LEU A 349 13.93 0.08 15.29
C LEU A 349 12.53 0.74 15.28
N ARG A 350 12.37 1.88 15.97
CA ARG A 350 11.11 2.63 15.93
C ARG A 350 10.81 3.17 14.53
N GLU A 351 11.82 3.71 13.86
CA GLU A 351 11.70 4.11 12.45
C GLU A 351 11.33 2.93 11.55
N LEU A 352 11.97 1.77 11.74
CA LEU A 352 11.62 0.56 11.03
C LEU A 352 10.16 0.16 11.26
N PHE A 353 9.66 0.19 12.51
CA PHE A 353 8.28 -0.16 12.84
C PHE A 353 7.27 0.78 12.16
N GLN A 354 7.59 2.06 11.99
CA GLN A 354 6.76 2.98 11.21
C GLN A 354 6.69 2.56 9.74
N SER A 355 7.77 2.04 9.17
CA SER A 355 7.78 1.52 7.80
C SER A 355 6.99 0.21 7.61
N GLU A 356 6.57 -0.44 8.68
CA GLU A 356 5.75 -1.65 8.69
C GLU A 356 4.24 -1.37 8.69
N CYS A 357 3.81 -0.09 8.76
CA CYS A 357 2.40 0.30 8.74
C CYS A 357 1.68 -0.27 7.50
N ASN A 358 0.55 -0.93 7.73
CA ASN A 358 -0.10 -1.78 6.72
C ASN A 358 -0.61 -1.07 5.47
N CYS A 359 -1.10 0.16 5.60
CA CYS A 359 -1.97 0.80 4.59
C CYS A 359 -1.38 0.93 3.18
N ALA A 360 -0.06 0.97 3.01
CA ALA A 360 0.58 1.02 1.71
C ALA A 360 1.01 -0.36 1.15
N TYR A 361 0.77 -1.46 1.87
CA TYR A 361 1.18 -2.80 1.43
C TYR A 361 0.10 -3.56 0.65
N TRP A 362 -1.10 -3.04 0.56
CA TRP A 362 -2.23 -3.66 -0.12
C TRP A 362 -3.13 -2.61 -0.75
N HIS A 363 -4.10 -3.05 -1.55
CA HIS A 363 -5.08 -2.16 -2.18
C HIS A 363 -6.45 -2.85 -2.24
N GLY A 364 -7.48 -2.09 -1.92
CA GLY A 364 -8.87 -2.48 -1.97
C GLY A 364 -9.76 -1.27 -2.29
N VAL A 365 -10.85 -1.09 -1.55
CA VAL A 365 -11.74 0.09 -1.66
C VAL A 365 -11.03 1.40 -1.29
N PHE A 366 -10.04 1.33 -0.41
CA PHE A 366 -9.21 2.46 -0.04
C PHE A 366 -7.98 2.51 -0.94
N GLY A 367 -7.44 3.70 -1.24
CA GLY A 367 -6.34 3.92 -2.17
C GLY A 367 -5.10 3.03 -1.93
N GLY A 368 -4.74 2.80 -0.65
CA GLY A 368 -3.73 1.81 -0.27
C GLY A 368 -2.39 2.00 -0.97
N ALA A 369 -1.91 0.91 -1.60
CA ALA A 369 -0.64 0.89 -2.33
C ALA A 369 -0.53 1.96 -3.44
N TYR A 370 -1.64 2.41 -4.00
CA TYR A 370 -1.65 3.46 -5.02
C TYR A 370 -1.57 4.89 -4.47
N LEU A 371 -1.55 5.10 -3.14
CA LEU A 371 -1.39 6.42 -2.52
C LEU A 371 0.10 6.75 -2.32
N PRO A 372 0.70 7.64 -3.13
CA PRO A 372 2.14 7.90 -3.09
C PRO A 372 2.62 8.48 -1.75
N HIS A 373 1.79 9.28 -1.07
CA HIS A 373 2.17 9.88 0.22
C HIS A 373 2.34 8.81 1.31
N LEU A 374 1.48 7.77 1.35
CA LEU A 374 1.62 6.67 2.28
C LEU A 374 2.88 5.83 1.97
N ARG A 375 3.07 5.43 0.71
CA ARG A 375 4.29 4.68 0.32
C ARG A 375 5.56 5.45 0.64
N ARG A 376 5.62 6.76 0.28
CA ARG A 376 6.79 7.61 0.56
C ARG A 376 7.07 7.73 2.05
N SER A 377 6.04 7.77 2.88
CA SER A 377 6.22 7.78 4.33
C SER A 377 6.88 6.48 4.82
N LEU A 378 6.43 5.31 4.35
CA LEU A 378 7.07 4.05 4.70
C LEU A 378 8.52 3.98 4.20
N TRP A 379 8.78 4.40 2.97
CA TRP A 379 10.13 4.51 2.43
C TRP A 379 11.01 5.47 3.24
N HIS A 380 10.47 6.63 3.62
CA HIS A 380 11.19 7.59 4.45
C HIS A 380 11.68 6.94 5.75
N HIS A 381 10.78 6.32 6.49
CA HIS A 381 11.09 5.65 7.76
C HIS A 381 12.06 4.48 7.58
N LEU A 382 11.89 3.67 6.54
CA LEU A 382 12.85 2.61 6.21
C LEU A 382 14.24 3.18 5.94
N LEU A 383 14.36 4.23 5.11
CA LEU A 383 15.64 4.83 4.75
C LEU A 383 16.29 5.51 5.95
N VAL A 384 15.52 6.10 6.85
CA VAL A 384 16.04 6.61 8.14
C VAL A 384 16.58 5.47 9.00
N ALA A 385 15.85 4.37 9.13
CA ALA A 385 16.32 3.18 9.83
C ALA A 385 17.60 2.60 9.22
N GLU A 386 17.68 2.51 7.90
CA GLU A 386 18.83 2.01 7.15
C GLU A 386 20.09 2.92 7.27
N ARG A 387 19.98 4.15 7.78
CA ARG A 387 21.18 4.98 8.08
C ARG A 387 22.10 4.31 9.09
N ALA A 388 21.52 3.62 10.08
CA ALA A 388 22.30 2.87 11.07
C ALA A 388 23.07 1.67 10.46
N LEU A 389 22.69 1.25 9.26
CA LEU A 389 23.32 0.15 8.51
C LEU A 389 24.25 0.65 7.40
N ALA A 390 24.40 1.97 7.24
CA ALA A 390 25.16 2.53 6.14
C ALA A 390 26.66 2.16 6.25
N PRO A 391 27.28 1.67 5.16
CA PRO A 391 28.71 1.35 5.17
C PRO A 391 29.56 2.62 5.14
N SER A 392 30.81 2.54 5.57
CA SER A 392 31.76 3.65 5.52
C SER A 392 32.31 3.94 4.12
N LYS A 393 32.22 2.98 3.20
CA LYS A 393 32.67 3.04 1.80
C LYS A 393 31.66 2.33 0.90
N ILE A 394 31.80 2.52 -0.40
CA ILE A 394 30.92 1.83 -1.37
C ILE A 394 31.18 0.33 -1.32
N GLU A 395 30.10 -0.46 -1.26
CA GLU A 395 30.08 -1.92 -1.25
C GLU A 395 29.03 -2.45 -2.23
N ILE A 396 29.25 -3.65 -2.76
CA ILE A 396 28.26 -4.36 -3.59
C ILE A 396 27.94 -5.68 -2.92
N GLU A 397 26.65 -5.96 -2.78
CA GLU A 397 26.08 -7.24 -2.34
C GLU A 397 25.23 -7.80 -3.47
N SER A 398 25.39 -9.08 -3.80
CA SER A 398 24.50 -9.82 -4.71
C SER A 398 23.66 -10.79 -3.88
N ALA A 399 22.34 -10.58 -3.84
CA ALA A 399 21.42 -11.41 -3.08
C ALA A 399 20.02 -11.43 -3.70
N ASP A 400 19.25 -12.48 -3.44
CA ASP A 400 17.81 -12.51 -3.78
C ASP A 400 17.04 -11.60 -2.80
N LEU A 401 16.97 -10.31 -3.12
CA LEU A 401 16.32 -9.29 -2.27
C LEU A 401 14.81 -9.23 -2.45
N GLU A 402 14.25 -9.87 -3.47
CA GLU A 402 12.81 -9.89 -3.72
C GLU A 402 12.16 -11.24 -3.41
N ALA A 403 12.96 -12.24 -3.02
CA ALA A 403 12.55 -13.62 -2.78
C ALA A 403 11.83 -14.24 -4.01
N ASP A 404 12.37 -13.97 -5.22
CA ASP A 404 11.86 -14.47 -6.49
C ASP A 404 12.83 -15.45 -7.19
N GLY A 405 13.91 -15.80 -6.52
CA GLY A 405 14.94 -16.74 -7.03
C GLY A 405 15.98 -16.05 -7.92
N THR A 406 15.92 -14.73 -8.11
CA THR A 406 16.89 -14.00 -8.94
C THR A 406 17.66 -12.96 -8.13
N PRO A 407 18.98 -12.80 -8.34
CA PRO A 407 19.77 -11.86 -7.58
C PRO A 407 19.46 -10.40 -7.98
N VAL A 408 19.51 -9.53 -6.98
CA VAL A 408 19.58 -8.08 -7.12
C VAL A 408 20.94 -7.65 -6.63
N LEU A 409 21.66 -6.81 -7.40
CA LEU A 409 22.88 -6.18 -6.95
C LEU A 409 22.51 -4.95 -6.14
N ARG A 410 22.79 -4.97 -4.84
CA ARG A 410 22.69 -3.80 -3.97
C ARG A 410 24.03 -3.10 -3.91
N ILE A 411 24.08 -1.90 -4.42
CA ILE A 411 25.25 -0.98 -4.31
C ILE A 411 24.96 -0.06 -3.15
N ASP A 412 25.69 -0.22 -2.08
CA ASP A 412 25.47 0.49 -0.83
C ASP A 412 26.60 1.50 -0.58
N ALA A 413 26.25 2.74 -0.31
CA ALA A 413 27.18 3.84 -0.06
C ALA A 413 26.79 4.61 1.20
N PRO A 414 27.65 5.44 1.79
CA PRO A 414 27.32 6.19 3.00
C PRO A 414 26.06 7.05 2.89
N ARG A 415 25.77 7.61 1.71
CA ARG A 415 24.70 8.60 1.51
C ARG A 415 23.57 8.17 0.59
N TRP A 416 23.70 7.06 -0.10
CA TRP A 416 22.72 6.54 -1.04
C TRP A 416 22.81 5.01 -1.17
N THR A 417 21.77 4.42 -1.74
CA THR A 417 21.72 3.00 -2.09
C THR A 417 21.13 2.84 -3.48
N ALA A 418 21.71 2.00 -4.31
CA ALA A 418 21.19 1.64 -5.63
C ALA A 418 20.94 0.13 -5.73
N HIS A 419 19.97 -0.27 -6.55
CA HIS A 419 19.60 -1.66 -6.76
C HIS A 419 19.49 -1.95 -8.25
N VAL A 420 20.32 -2.83 -8.77
CA VAL A 420 20.32 -3.28 -10.17
C VAL A 420 19.81 -4.71 -10.23
N LYS A 421 18.86 -5.00 -11.14
CA LYS A 421 18.31 -6.35 -11.33
C LYS A 421 18.72 -6.92 -12.68
N PRO A 422 19.82 -7.71 -12.74
CA PRO A 422 20.30 -8.29 -13.99
C PRO A 422 19.30 -9.27 -14.62
N GLY A 423 18.58 -10.04 -13.78
CA GLY A 423 17.64 -11.07 -14.21
C GLY A 423 16.37 -10.55 -14.93
N THR A 424 16.14 -9.24 -14.93
CA THR A 424 14.97 -8.62 -15.57
C THR A 424 15.38 -7.30 -16.24
N GLY A 425 15.74 -7.33 -17.52
CA GLY A 425 16.13 -6.16 -18.30
C GLY A 425 17.42 -5.46 -17.85
N GLY A 426 18.11 -5.97 -16.83
CA GLY A 426 19.27 -5.31 -16.24
C GLY A 426 18.97 -3.93 -15.68
N VAL A 427 17.75 -3.68 -15.24
CA VAL A 427 17.23 -2.36 -14.88
C VAL A 427 17.77 -1.83 -13.56
N LEU A 428 17.78 -0.52 -13.38
CA LEU A 428 17.96 0.15 -12.11
C LEU A 428 16.61 0.16 -11.38
N LEU A 429 16.48 -0.74 -10.40
CA LEU A 429 15.24 -1.03 -9.68
C LEU A 429 14.95 -0.02 -8.58
N GLY A 430 15.97 0.49 -7.92
CA GLY A 430 15.89 1.47 -6.85
C GLY A 430 17.12 2.36 -6.83
N LEU A 431 16.91 3.61 -6.46
CA LEU A 431 17.93 4.60 -6.19
C LEU A 431 17.43 5.49 -5.07
N ASP A 432 18.05 5.38 -3.91
CA ASP A 432 17.53 5.98 -2.69
C ASP A 432 18.56 6.91 -2.06
N LEU A 433 18.12 8.08 -1.69
CA LEU A 433 18.90 9.04 -0.91
C LEU A 433 18.70 8.75 0.58
N ARG A 434 19.79 8.80 1.37
CA ARG A 434 19.70 8.70 2.83
C ARG A 434 19.44 10.06 3.47
N GLU A 435 19.92 11.14 2.84
CA GLU A 435 19.74 12.53 3.30
C GLU A 435 19.52 13.48 2.12
N PRO A 436 18.30 14.02 1.97
CA PRO A 436 17.08 13.63 2.69
C PRO A 436 16.67 12.19 2.37
N ALA A 437 16.02 11.49 3.31
CA ALA A 437 15.55 10.12 3.09
C ALA A 437 14.45 10.09 2.04
N TYR A 438 14.77 9.66 0.81
CA TYR A 438 13.84 9.71 -0.31
C TYR A 438 14.14 8.64 -1.39
N PRO A 439 13.13 7.85 -1.81
CA PRO A 439 13.24 6.89 -2.89
C PRO A 439 13.00 7.59 -4.24
N LEU A 440 14.03 7.75 -5.08
CA LEU A 440 13.90 8.43 -6.36
C LEU A 440 13.12 7.62 -7.41
N LEU A 441 13.02 6.30 -7.24
CA LEU A 441 12.46 5.37 -8.24
C LEU A 441 11.22 4.61 -7.73
N ASP A 442 10.54 5.09 -6.68
CA ASP A 442 9.29 4.48 -6.18
C ASP A 442 8.11 4.79 -7.11
N VAL A 443 8.10 4.20 -8.29
CA VAL A 443 7.01 4.31 -9.27
C VAL A 443 6.30 2.97 -9.40
N ILE A 444 5.03 2.92 -8.97
CA ILE A 444 4.22 1.72 -9.15
C ILE A 444 3.71 1.63 -10.60
N ALA A 445 3.86 0.46 -11.22
CA ALA A 445 3.36 0.22 -12.56
C ALA A 445 1.82 0.19 -12.58
N ARG A 446 1.23 0.62 -13.70
CA ARG A 446 -0.21 0.57 -13.92
C ARG A 446 -0.62 -0.87 -14.17
N ARG A 447 -1.62 -1.34 -13.43
CA ARG A 447 -2.13 -2.71 -13.50
C ARG A 447 -3.63 -2.73 -13.66
N ARG A 448 -4.12 -3.77 -14.32
CA ARG A 448 -5.55 -4.07 -14.31
C ARG A 448 -5.93 -4.56 -12.91
N GLU A 449 -7.03 -4.01 -12.40
CA GLU A 449 -7.69 -4.44 -11.18
C GLU A 449 -9.07 -5.01 -11.52
N ALA A 450 -9.59 -5.92 -10.70
CA ALA A 450 -10.90 -6.54 -10.97
C ALA A 450 -12.02 -5.49 -11.09
N TYR A 451 -11.99 -4.44 -10.27
CA TYR A 451 -12.98 -3.36 -10.34
C TYR A 451 -12.95 -2.53 -11.64
N HIS A 452 -11.86 -2.56 -12.42
CA HIS A 452 -11.80 -1.86 -13.71
C HIS A 452 -12.84 -2.40 -14.71
N GLY A 453 -13.12 -3.71 -14.68
CA GLY A 453 -14.16 -4.33 -15.51
C GLY A 453 -15.58 -3.86 -15.18
N LYS A 454 -15.79 -3.33 -13.97
CA LYS A 454 -17.10 -2.82 -13.50
C LYS A 454 -17.24 -1.30 -13.59
N MET A 455 -16.22 -0.58 -14.09
CA MET A 455 -16.28 0.85 -14.30
C MET A 455 -17.14 1.19 -15.51
N VAL A 456 -18.05 2.15 -15.34
CA VAL A 456 -18.93 2.64 -16.41
C VAL A 456 -18.50 4.04 -16.84
N PRO A 457 -18.45 4.35 -18.14
CA PRO A 457 -18.25 5.71 -18.61
C PRO A 457 -19.31 6.66 -18.05
N ALA A 458 -18.92 7.91 -17.77
CA ALA A 458 -19.80 8.93 -17.20
C ALA A 458 -21.11 9.12 -18.02
N SER A 459 -21.02 8.97 -19.36
CA SER A 459 -22.16 9.06 -20.29
C SER A 459 -23.18 7.89 -20.17
N GLN A 460 -22.82 6.79 -19.49
CA GLN A 460 -23.65 5.58 -19.36
C GLN A 460 -24.20 5.38 -17.95
N VAL A 461 -24.00 6.34 -17.03
CA VAL A 461 -24.49 6.23 -15.66
C VAL A 461 -26.00 6.45 -15.63
N PRO A 462 -26.79 5.49 -15.12
CA PRO A 462 -28.26 5.67 -15.03
C PRO A 462 -28.62 6.83 -14.09
N ALA A 463 -29.62 7.62 -14.48
CA ALA A 463 -30.14 8.69 -13.64
C ALA A 463 -30.68 8.09 -12.31
N GLY A 464 -30.14 8.53 -11.17
CA GLY A 464 -30.54 8.03 -9.85
C GLY A 464 -29.71 6.89 -9.28
N ALA A 465 -28.66 6.41 -9.94
CA ALA A 465 -27.83 5.25 -9.57
C ALA A 465 -26.90 5.48 -8.34
N ALA A 466 -27.14 6.49 -7.52
CA ALA A 466 -26.25 6.86 -6.37
C ALA A 466 -26.57 6.12 -5.06
N ALA A 467 -27.33 5.05 -5.05
CA ALA A 467 -27.78 4.34 -3.85
C ALA A 467 -27.03 3.03 -3.65
N GLY A 468 -25.97 3.04 -2.84
CA GLY A 468 -25.25 1.85 -2.39
C GLY A 468 -24.21 2.24 -1.35
N GLY A 469 -23.90 1.34 -0.40
CA GLY A 469 -22.75 1.49 0.50
C GLY A 469 -21.41 1.55 -0.25
N ILE A 470 -20.29 1.65 0.43
CA ILE A 470 -18.94 1.76 -0.17
C ILE A 470 -18.69 0.68 -1.24
N HIS A 471 -19.18 -0.55 -1.01
CA HIS A 471 -19.01 -1.69 -1.93
C HIS A 471 -20.02 -1.73 -3.09
N GLY A 472 -21.17 -1.08 -2.97
CA GLY A 472 -22.27 -1.13 -3.97
C GLY A 472 -22.33 0.06 -4.93
N ARG A 473 -21.39 1.01 -4.88
CA ARG A 473 -21.41 2.18 -5.77
C ARG A 473 -20.95 1.85 -7.17
N ILE A 474 -21.69 2.37 -8.16
CA ILE A 474 -21.22 2.38 -9.55
C ILE A 474 -19.93 3.22 -9.61
N LYS A 475 -18.86 2.61 -10.10
CA LYS A 475 -17.57 3.26 -10.31
C LYS A 475 -17.60 3.96 -11.66
N VAL A 476 -17.56 5.28 -11.65
CA VAL A 476 -17.68 6.10 -12.86
C VAL A 476 -16.29 6.48 -13.35
N LEU A 477 -15.96 6.03 -14.57
CA LEU A 477 -14.73 6.42 -15.24
C LEU A 477 -14.90 7.84 -15.82
N PRO A 478 -13.99 8.79 -15.54
CA PRO A 478 -14.07 10.12 -16.13
C PRO A 478 -14.03 10.08 -17.67
N GLU A 479 -14.66 11.05 -18.32
CA GLU A 479 -14.71 11.11 -19.78
C GLU A 479 -13.32 11.24 -20.39
N GLY A 480 -13.05 10.46 -21.43
CA GLY A 480 -11.75 10.45 -22.13
C GLY A 480 -10.61 9.75 -21.39
N VAL A 481 -10.89 9.13 -20.23
CA VAL A 481 -9.91 8.34 -19.48
C VAL A 481 -9.99 6.88 -19.90
N GLU A 482 -8.82 6.29 -20.15
CA GLU A 482 -8.66 4.87 -20.50
C GLU A 482 -7.90 4.14 -19.41
N VAL A 483 -8.34 2.92 -19.09
CA VAL A 483 -7.60 2.01 -18.20
C VAL A 483 -6.40 1.46 -18.97
N VAL A 484 -5.20 1.81 -18.53
CA VAL A 484 -3.94 1.38 -19.13
C VAL A 484 -3.23 0.41 -18.22
N SER A 485 -2.66 -0.65 -18.79
CA SER A 485 -1.80 -1.60 -18.07
C SER A 485 -0.39 -1.60 -18.67
N ASP A 486 0.60 -1.56 -17.81
CA ASP A 486 2.00 -1.70 -18.20
C ASP A 486 2.34 -3.19 -18.29
N TRP A 487 3.08 -3.58 -19.32
CA TRP A 487 3.51 -4.96 -19.49
C TRP A 487 4.84 -5.29 -18.79
N HIS A 488 5.55 -4.26 -18.29
CA HIS A 488 6.76 -4.37 -17.48
C HIS A 488 6.71 -3.44 -16.26
N ARG A 489 7.60 -3.68 -15.32
CA ARG A 489 7.77 -2.82 -14.14
C ARG A 489 8.32 -1.45 -14.54
N ARG A 490 7.84 -0.38 -13.92
CA ARG A 490 8.31 1.00 -14.13
C ARG A 490 9.62 1.26 -13.40
N ALA A 491 10.67 0.52 -13.76
CA ALA A 491 12.04 0.75 -13.33
C ALA A 491 12.74 1.78 -14.22
N THR A 492 13.95 2.17 -13.87
CA THR A 492 14.77 3.10 -14.65
C THR A 492 15.83 2.34 -15.45
N CYS A 493 16.28 2.92 -16.57
CA CYS A 493 17.15 2.28 -17.56
C CYS A 493 16.48 1.04 -18.20
N VAL A 494 15.19 1.11 -18.52
CA VAL A 494 14.52 0.08 -19.33
C VAL A 494 14.74 0.43 -20.80
N ASP A 495 15.37 -0.48 -21.54
CA ASP A 495 15.70 -0.26 -22.94
C ASP A 495 14.70 -0.94 -23.88
N HIS A 496 14.14 -0.15 -24.80
CA HIS A 496 13.19 -0.55 -25.84
C HIS A 496 13.75 -0.24 -27.23
N PHE A 497 13.30 -0.95 -28.25
CA PHE A 497 13.61 -0.65 -29.64
C PHE A 497 12.32 -0.43 -30.43
N TYR A 498 12.22 0.70 -31.11
CA TYR A 498 11.06 1.07 -31.94
C TYR A 498 11.43 1.24 -33.40
N ASP A 499 10.47 1.01 -34.27
CA ASP A 499 10.62 1.21 -35.71
C ASP A 499 10.46 2.68 -36.14
N HIS A 500 9.94 3.52 -35.25
CA HIS A 500 9.75 4.96 -35.45
C HIS A 500 9.92 5.73 -34.12
N VAL A 501 10.01 7.05 -34.21
CA VAL A 501 9.99 7.93 -33.02
C VAL A 501 8.56 8.04 -32.50
N PRO A 502 8.24 7.48 -31.31
CA PRO A 502 6.88 7.51 -30.81
C PRO A 502 6.47 8.90 -30.29
N ARG A 503 5.15 9.14 -30.21
CA ARG A 503 4.60 10.28 -29.48
C ARG A 503 4.49 9.94 -28.01
N ALA A 504 4.59 10.95 -27.17
CA ALA A 504 4.46 10.77 -25.72
C ALA A 504 3.11 10.15 -25.31
N GLN A 505 2.02 10.52 -25.98
CA GLN A 505 0.70 9.95 -25.73
C GLN A 505 0.62 8.45 -26.09
N GLU A 506 1.31 8.00 -27.15
CA GLU A 506 1.32 6.58 -27.53
C GLU A 506 2.00 5.72 -26.46
N LEU A 507 3.14 6.20 -25.90
CA LEU A 507 3.81 5.55 -24.79
C LEU A 507 3.00 5.64 -23.48
N ALA A 508 2.38 6.79 -23.22
CA ALA A 508 1.51 6.97 -22.07
C ALA A 508 0.33 5.99 -22.09
N LEU A 509 -0.18 5.63 -23.27
CA LEU A 509 -1.27 4.67 -23.47
C LEU A 509 -0.79 3.23 -23.71
N ALA A 510 0.52 2.97 -23.61
CA ALA A 510 1.15 1.67 -23.89
C ALA A 510 0.77 1.08 -25.26
N ARG A 511 0.69 1.94 -26.29
CA ARG A 511 0.26 1.59 -27.66
C ARG A 511 1.40 1.38 -28.66
N VAL A 512 2.65 1.48 -28.19
CA VAL A 512 3.84 1.27 -29.03
C VAL A 512 4.36 -0.14 -28.84
N ARG A 513 4.60 -0.84 -29.94
CA ARG A 513 5.15 -2.19 -29.91
C ARG A 513 6.67 -2.13 -29.81
N ASP A 514 7.23 -2.79 -28.79
CA ASP A 514 8.67 -3.01 -28.69
C ASP A 514 9.12 -4.00 -29.77
N GLN A 515 10.16 -3.65 -30.52
CA GLN A 515 10.79 -4.47 -31.55
C GLN A 515 12.03 -5.20 -31.00
N GLY A 516 12.41 -4.96 -29.73
CA GLY A 516 13.53 -5.59 -29.05
C GLY A 516 13.10 -6.64 -28.02
N ASP A 517 14.06 -7.44 -27.58
CA ASP A 517 13.89 -8.38 -26.47
C ASP A 517 14.80 -8.04 -25.28
N PHE A 518 14.92 -6.72 -24.93
CA PHE A 518 15.84 -6.24 -23.90
C PHE A 518 15.15 -5.74 -22.62
N ALA A 519 13.90 -5.33 -22.68
CA ALA A 519 13.22 -4.67 -21.58
C ALA A 519 13.03 -5.55 -20.32
N ILE A 520 12.82 -6.85 -20.49
CA ILE A 520 12.54 -7.78 -19.38
C ILE A 520 13.42 -9.02 -19.34
N GLU A 521 14.15 -9.29 -20.40
CA GLU A 521 14.98 -10.48 -20.50
C GLU A 521 16.28 -10.38 -19.69
N PRO A 522 16.87 -11.49 -19.22
CA PRO A 522 18.04 -11.47 -18.36
C PRO A 522 19.32 -11.03 -19.08
N PHE A 523 20.16 -10.30 -18.36
CA PHE A 523 21.52 -9.94 -18.75
C PHE A 523 22.53 -10.72 -17.90
N ARG A 524 23.69 -11.05 -18.48
CA ARG A 524 24.88 -11.44 -17.73
C ARG A 524 25.44 -10.20 -17.04
N GLU A 525 25.89 -10.35 -15.79
CA GLU A 525 26.41 -9.25 -15.02
C GLU A 525 27.86 -9.50 -14.60
N GLU A 526 28.64 -8.42 -14.57
CA GLU A 526 29.94 -8.32 -13.94
C GLU A 526 29.96 -7.05 -13.11
N HIS A 527 30.54 -7.10 -11.92
CA HIS A 527 30.60 -5.91 -11.07
C HIS A 527 31.92 -5.79 -10.32
N GLN A 528 32.30 -4.56 -10.00
CA GLN A 528 33.52 -4.27 -9.24
C GLN A 528 33.38 -2.96 -8.46
N VAL A 529 34.17 -2.86 -7.39
CA VAL A 529 34.38 -1.61 -6.64
C VAL A 529 35.87 -1.24 -6.71
N SER A 530 36.18 -0.06 -7.20
CA SER A 530 37.55 0.43 -7.31
C SER A 530 37.60 1.95 -7.18
N GLY A 531 38.57 2.49 -6.46
CA GLY A 531 38.77 3.93 -6.33
C GLY A 531 37.57 4.70 -5.77
N GLY A 532 36.77 4.08 -4.88
CA GLY A 532 35.56 4.72 -4.33
C GLY A 532 34.38 4.79 -5.30
N LYS A 533 34.43 4.05 -6.40
CA LYS A 533 33.35 3.95 -7.39
C LYS A 533 32.90 2.51 -7.54
N ALA A 534 31.61 2.29 -7.80
CA ALA A 534 31.07 0.98 -8.16
C ALA A 534 30.77 0.95 -9.67
N SER A 535 31.02 -0.19 -10.30
CA SER A 535 30.74 -0.41 -11.70
C SER A 535 29.97 -1.73 -11.87
N VAL A 536 28.88 -1.69 -12.65
CA VAL A 536 28.10 -2.87 -13.02
C VAL A 536 28.01 -2.91 -14.54
N THR A 537 28.53 -3.95 -15.14
CA THR A 537 28.47 -4.21 -16.58
C THR A 537 27.45 -5.31 -16.85
N LEU A 538 26.50 -5.02 -17.71
CA LEU A 538 25.37 -5.88 -18.09
C LEU A 538 25.50 -6.18 -19.59
N SER A 539 25.53 -7.46 -19.96
CA SER A 539 25.64 -7.85 -21.37
C SER A 539 24.58 -8.89 -21.75
N ARG A 540 23.98 -8.71 -22.95
CA ARG A 540 23.01 -9.64 -23.51
C ARG A 540 23.13 -9.70 -25.03
N GLU A 541 23.12 -10.92 -25.56
CA GLU A 541 22.84 -11.14 -26.98
C GLU A 541 21.34 -11.36 -27.15
N GLY A 542 20.70 -10.44 -27.83
CA GLY A 542 19.27 -10.41 -28.09
C GLY A 542 18.96 -10.23 -29.57
N GLY A 543 17.79 -9.72 -29.86
CA GLY A 543 17.37 -9.43 -31.23
C GLY A 543 16.47 -8.22 -31.35
N ILE A 544 16.52 -7.61 -32.54
CA ILE A 544 15.60 -6.55 -32.97
C ILE A 544 14.84 -7.08 -34.17
N TRP A 545 13.52 -6.94 -34.16
CA TRP A 545 12.66 -7.30 -35.30
C TRP A 545 12.57 -6.12 -36.28
N GLN A 546 13.18 -6.28 -37.46
CA GLN A 546 13.15 -5.32 -38.54
C GLN A 546 12.59 -5.98 -39.79
N SER A 547 11.56 -5.40 -40.40
CA SER A 547 10.88 -5.95 -41.60
C SER A 547 10.48 -7.44 -41.46
N GLY A 548 10.00 -7.83 -40.26
CA GLY A 548 9.55 -9.20 -39.96
C GLY A 548 10.66 -10.21 -39.71
N ARG A 549 11.95 -9.80 -39.72
CA ARG A 549 13.11 -10.65 -39.43
C ARG A 549 13.74 -10.26 -38.10
N ARG A 550 14.22 -11.23 -37.35
CA ARG A 550 14.98 -11.02 -36.12
C ARG A 550 16.47 -10.83 -36.48
N LEU A 551 16.99 -9.65 -36.21
CA LEU A 551 18.41 -9.30 -36.41
C LEU A 551 19.14 -9.46 -35.06
N PRO A 552 20.19 -10.29 -34.96
CA PRO A 552 20.95 -10.45 -33.76
C PRO A 552 21.78 -9.21 -33.44
N ILE A 553 21.72 -8.78 -32.18
CA ILE A 553 22.49 -7.66 -31.65
C ILE A 553 22.97 -7.98 -30.24
N ARG A 554 24.18 -7.54 -29.87
CA ARG A 554 24.66 -7.58 -28.49
C ARG A 554 24.56 -6.20 -27.90
N MET A 555 23.87 -6.07 -26.77
CA MET A 555 23.88 -4.87 -25.92
C MET A 555 24.81 -5.10 -24.74
N THR A 556 25.74 -4.18 -24.53
CA THR A 556 26.52 -4.05 -23.30
C THR A 556 26.21 -2.70 -22.69
N ARG A 557 25.71 -2.69 -21.44
CA ARG A 557 25.41 -1.50 -20.67
C ARG A 557 26.24 -1.50 -19.40
N THR A 558 27.01 -0.43 -19.16
CA THR A 558 27.82 -0.27 -17.96
C THR A 558 27.30 0.92 -17.16
N LEU A 559 26.95 0.67 -15.90
CA LEU A 559 26.56 1.68 -14.93
C LEU A 559 27.72 1.96 -13.98
N HIS A 560 28.15 3.22 -13.91
CA HIS A 560 29.14 3.68 -12.91
C HIS A 560 28.47 4.54 -11.87
N PHE A 561 28.61 4.17 -10.62
CA PHE A 561 28.09 4.88 -9.46
C PHE A 561 29.25 5.55 -8.72
N SER A 562 29.13 6.84 -8.44
CA SER A 562 30.13 7.59 -7.68
C SER A 562 29.50 8.62 -6.76
N SER A 563 30.27 9.03 -5.74
CA SER A 563 29.95 10.13 -4.83
C SER A 563 31.13 11.11 -4.84
N GLU A 564 31.11 12.07 -5.74
CA GLU A 564 32.10 13.14 -5.78
C GLU A 564 31.44 14.44 -5.29
N LYS A 565 32.15 15.24 -4.46
CA LYS A 565 31.67 16.54 -3.96
C LYS A 565 30.27 16.55 -3.33
N GLN A 566 29.89 15.47 -2.64
CA GLN A 566 28.57 15.26 -2.01
C GLN A 566 27.41 15.00 -2.99
N GLU A 567 27.70 14.78 -4.25
CA GLU A 567 26.74 14.48 -5.29
C GLU A 567 26.71 12.97 -5.56
N LEU A 568 25.55 12.47 -5.98
CA LEU A 568 25.41 11.12 -6.56
C LEU A 568 25.44 11.25 -8.08
N SER A 569 26.37 10.56 -8.73
CA SER A 569 26.39 10.41 -10.17
C SER A 569 26.21 8.95 -10.56
N VAL A 570 25.34 8.72 -11.55
CA VAL A 570 25.13 7.43 -12.21
C VAL A 570 25.38 7.63 -13.70
N SER A 571 26.58 7.30 -14.18
CA SER A 571 26.90 7.33 -15.60
C SER A 571 26.52 6.00 -16.24
N VAL A 572 25.79 6.03 -17.34
CA VAL A 572 25.32 4.87 -18.07
C VAL A 572 25.93 4.89 -19.48
N TYR A 573 26.64 3.83 -19.84
CA TYR A 573 27.29 3.65 -21.12
C TYR A 573 26.64 2.49 -21.86
N TRP A 574 26.28 2.70 -23.12
CA TRP A 574 25.80 1.65 -24.00
C TRP A 574 26.80 1.38 -25.13
N LYS A 575 26.99 0.10 -25.43
CA LYS A 575 27.63 -0.39 -26.63
C LYS A 575 26.68 -1.40 -27.27
N LEU A 576 26.35 -1.16 -28.53
CA LEU A 576 25.48 -1.98 -29.34
C LEU A 576 26.31 -2.56 -30.50
N ASP A 577 26.57 -3.86 -30.49
CA ASP A 577 27.30 -4.56 -31.54
C ASP A 577 26.30 -5.23 -32.50
N ASN A 578 26.25 -4.79 -33.77
CA ASN A 578 25.44 -5.42 -34.79
C ASN A 578 26.08 -6.78 -35.19
N LEU A 579 25.45 -7.87 -34.83
CA LEU A 579 25.89 -9.23 -35.15
C LEU A 579 25.21 -9.77 -36.41
N ALA A 580 24.31 -9.00 -37.05
CA ALA A 580 23.62 -9.37 -38.29
C ALA A 580 24.49 -9.10 -39.51
N GLY A 581 24.17 -9.79 -40.64
CA GLY A 581 24.81 -9.56 -41.93
C GLY A 581 24.25 -8.36 -42.68
N GLU A 582 23.40 -7.53 -42.09
CA GLU A 582 22.75 -6.38 -42.67
C GLU A 582 22.67 -5.21 -41.67
N PRO A 583 22.45 -3.97 -42.11
CA PRO A 583 22.32 -2.82 -41.23
C PRO A 583 21.10 -2.95 -40.29
N ILE A 584 21.25 -2.44 -39.08
CA ILE A 584 20.16 -2.26 -38.12
C ILE A 584 19.76 -0.78 -38.12
N ASP A 585 18.50 -0.51 -38.53
CA ASP A 585 17.86 0.80 -38.46
C ASP A 585 16.73 0.74 -37.44
N SER A 586 16.85 1.46 -36.32
CA SER A 586 15.89 1.43 -35.23
C SER A 586 15.96 2.70 -34.39
N VAL A 587 15.05 2.85 -33.44
CA VAL A 587 15.12 3.87 -32.39
C VAL A 587 15.30 3.17 -31.05
N LEU A 588 16.46 3.36 -30.42
CA LEU A 588 16.63 2.99 -29.03
C LEU A 588 15.90 3.99 -28.15
N ALA A 589 15.05 3.49 -27.28
CA ALA A 589 14.33 4.25 -26.29
C ALA A 589 14.70 3.75 -24.90
N THR A 590 15.14 4.63 -24.00
CA THR A 590 15.46 4.27 -22.62
C THR A 590 14.55 5.03 -21.66
N ASP A 591 13.81 4.30 -20.83
CA ASP A 591 12.90 4.89 -19.85
C ASP A 591 13.65 5.25 -18.55
N TRP A 592 13.37 6.47 -18.07
CA TRP A 592 13.80 7.05 -16.80
C TRP A 592 12.57 7.36 -15.98
N ASN A 593 12.13 6.40 -15.17
CA ASN A 593 10.95 6.54 -14.32
C ASN A 593 11.36 7.14 -12.98
N LEU A 594 10.89 8.35 -12.66
CA LEU A 594 11.19 9.06 -11.43
C LEU A 594 9.92 9.24 -10.59
N SER A 595 10.01 9.00 -9.29
CA SER A 595 8.87 9.11 -8.35
C SER A 595 8.44 10.56 -8.08
N LEU A 596 9.07 11.53 -8.71
CA LEU A 596 8.79 12.95 -8.55
C LEU A 596 7.59 13.37 -9.41
N VAL A 597 6.71 14.13 -8.78
CA VAL A 597 5.48 14.67 -9.36
C VAL A 597 5.56 16.19 -9.28
N PRO A 598 5.36 16.91 -10.40
CA PRO A 598 5.38 18.36 -10.40
C PRO A 598 4.32 18.95 -9.46
N VAL A 599 4.73 19.89 -8.60
CA VAL A 599 3.87 20.60 -7.64
C VAL A 599 4.28 22.06 -7.58
N LEU A 600 3.35 22.95 -7.90
CA LEU A 600 3.60 24.40 -7.90
C LEU A 600 4.17 24.87 -6.55
N GLY A 601 5.24 25.65 -6.59
CA GLY A 601 5.94 26.15 -5.40
C GLY A 601 6.96 25.16 -4.81
N HIS A 602 6.87 23.86 -5.13
CA HIS A 602 7.66 22.81 -4.50
C HIS A 602 8.53 22.01 -5.49
N VAL A 603 7.93 21.36 -6.47
CA VAL A 603 8.61 20.45 -7.41
C VAL A 603 8.38 20.90 -8.84
N TYR A 604 9.47 21.15 -9.55
CA TYR A 604 9.43 21.59 -10.94
C TYR A 604 10.12 20.57 -11.84
N LEU A 605 9.41 20.09 -12.87
CA LEU A 605 10.01 19.39 -14.00
C LEU A 605 10.72 20.42 -14.88
N VAL A 606 11.93 20.12 -15.29
CA VAL A 606 12.77 21.03 -16.09
C VAL A 606 13.34 20.29 -17.30
N VAL A 607 13.21 20.88 -18.48
CA VAL A 607 13.89 20.42 -19.70
C VAL A 607 14.64 21.59 -20.31
N LYS A 608 15.95 21.44 -20.48
CA LYS A 608 16.80 22.44 -21.12
C LYS A 608 17.16 21.99 -22.53
N PHE A 609 16.91 22.86 -23.48
CA PHE A 609 17.15 22.60 -24.90
C PHE A 609 18.53 23.04 -25.35
N PRO A 610 19.03 22.51 -26.50
CA PRO A 610 20.36 22.86 -27.05
C PRO A 610 20.54 24.34 -27.42
N ASP A 611 19.46 25.06 -27.73
CA ASP A 611 19.46 26.51 -28.02
C ASP A 611 19.54 27.38 -26.74
N GLY A 612 19.58 26.77 -25.55
CA GLY A 612 19.64 27.45 -24.27
C GLY A 612 18.27 27.79 -23.67
N SER A 613 17.17 27.57 -24.40
CA SER A 613 15.83 27.72 -23.84
C SER A 613 15.52 26.63 -22.79
N GLU A 614 14.61 26.93 -21.88
CA GLU A 614 14.22 26.02 -20.79
C GLU A 614 12.69 25.90 -20.71
N LEU A 615 12.18 24.68 -20.58
CA LEU A 615 10.79 24.41 -20.20
C LEU A 615 10.77 24.09 -18.71
N VAL A 616 9.94 24.80 -17.96
CA VAL A 616 9.71 24.57 -16.54
C VAL A 616 8.23 24.29 -16.32
N HIS A 617 7.91 23.18 -15.67
CA HIS A 617 6.52 22.80 -15.37
C HIS A 617 6.38 22.37 -13.89
N PRO A 618 5.39 22.89 -13.14
CA PRO A 618 4.43 23.93 -13.55
C PRO A 618 5.11 25.28 -13.80
N ASP A 619 4.43 26.16 -14.54
CA ASP A 619 4.94 27.50 -14.76
C ASP A 619 5.08 28.24 -13.43
N PRO A 620 6.30 28.64 -13.01
CA PRO A 620 6.53 29.31 -11.75
C PRO A 620 5.85 30.70 -11.65
N GLU A 621 5.45 31.31 -12.78
CA GLU A 621 4.73 32.57 -12.82
C GLU A 621 3.19 32.39 -12.78
N SER A 622 2.72 31.15 -12.82
CA SER A 622 1.28 30.88 -12.69
C SER A 622 0.73 31.41 -11.38
N ARG A 623 -0.30 32.28 -11.49
CA ARG A 623 -1.00 32.86 -10.33
C ARG A 623 -2.18 32.01 -9.85
N GLU A 624 -2.26 30.74 -10.21
CA GLU A 624 -3.29 29.86 -9.69
C GLU A 624 -3.10 29.69 -8.17
N THR A 625 -3.75 30.58 -7.43
CA THR A 625 -3.84 30.49 -5.97
C THR A 625 -4.90 29.43 -5.63
N TRP A 626 -4.47 28.36 -5.02
CA TRP A 626 -5.32 27.27 -4.58
C TRP A 626 -5.58 27.37 -3.07
N GLY A 627 -6.84 27.41 -2.68
CA GLY A 627 -7.28 27.45 -1.29
C GLY A 627 -7.69 26.09 -0.69
N GLY A 628 -7.29 24.97 -1.30
CA GLY A 628 -7.67 23.61 -0.88
C GLY A 628 -6.52 22.58 -0.99
N PRO A 629 -6.77 21.31 -0.70
CA PRO A 629 -5.80 20.25 -0.94
C PRO A 629 -5.38 20.26 -2.42
N LEU A 630 -4.08 20.14 -2.68
CA LEU A 630 -3.38 20.34 -3.96
C LEU A 630 -4.23 20.06 -5.20
N PRO A 631 -4.37 21.05 -6.14
CA PRO A 631 -5.14 20.82 -7.35
C PRO A 631 -4.50 19.71 -8.18
N PRO A 632 -5.29 18.89 -8.89
CA PRO A 632 -4.76 18.06 -9.93
C PRO A 632 -4.19 18.98 -11.02
N GLN A 633 -2.89 19.24 -10.96
CA GLN A 633 -2.21 19.96 -12.04
C GLN A 633 -2.33 19.14 -13.32
N LYS A 634 -2.66 19.79 -14.41
CA LYS A 634 -2.71 19.12 -15.72
C LYS A 634 -1.33 18.52 -15.98
N PRO A 635 -1.19 17.19 -16.01
CA PRO A 635 0.11 16.57 -16.13
C PRO A 635 0.74 16.93 -17.47
N LEU A 636 2.05 17.21 -17.46
CA LEU A 636 2.78 17.55 -18.68
C LEU A 636 2.95 16.31 -19.55
N THR A 637 2.60 16.45 -20.83
CA THR A 637 2.99 15.54 -21.89
C THR A 637 3.86 16.32 -22.88
N LEU A 638 5.11 15.89 -23.08
CA LEU A 638 6.08 16.50 -23.96
C LEU A 638 6.47 15.50 -25.05
N ASP A 639 6.20 15.83 -26.31
CA ASP A 639 6.68 15.04 -27.44
C ASP A 639 8.19 15.20 -27.65
N ALA A 640 8.78 14.25 -28.40
CA ALA A 640 10.21 14.12 -28.61
C ALA A 640 10.87 15.41 -29.13
N ARG A 641 11.82 15.93 -28.35
CA ARG A 641 12.65 17.09 -28.71
C ARG A 641 14.11 16.85 -28.34
N PRO A 642 15.08 17.38 -29.11
CA PRO A 642 16.47 17.40 -28.69
C PRO A 642 16.61 18.10 -27.33
N PHE A 643 17.49 17.60 -26.50
CA PHE A 643 17.71 18.16 -25.14
C PHE A 643 19.21 18.27 -24.82
N GLN A 644 19.53 19.09 -23.82
CA GLN A 644 20.83 19.15 -23.19
C GLN A 644 20.77 18.44 -21.82
N GLU A 645 19.74 18.75 -21.03
CA GLU A 645 19.45 18.10 -19.76
C GLU A 645 17.93 18.11 -19.49
N PHE A 646 17.47 17.16 -18.71
CA PHE A 646 16.10 17.12 -18.18
C PHE A 646 16.10 16.56 -16.78
N GLY A 647 15.01 16.76 -16.04
CA GLY A 647 14.82 16.22 -14.68
C GLY A 647 13.96 17.09 -13.81
N PHE A 648 14.36 17.25 -12.54
CA PHE A 648 13.58 17.96 -11.53
C PHE A 648 14.40 18.94 -10.70
N ARG A 649 13.76 20.03 -10.29
CA ARG A 649 14.18 20.88 -9.18
C ARG A 649 13.15 20.70 -8.06
N ASP A 650 13.56 20.08 -6.96
CA ASP A 650 12.70 19.82 -5.81
C ASP A 650 13.16 20.70 -4.62
N ARG A 651 12.37 21.74 -4.33
CA ARG A 651 12.64 22.67 -3.22
C ARG A 651 12.39 22.05 -1.86
N THR A 652 11.47 21.06 -1.79
CA THR A 652 11.17 20.36 -0.53
C THR A 652 12.33 19.46 -0.11
N LEU A 653 12.90 18.73 -1.08
CA LEU A 653 14.08 17.91 -0.85
C LEU A 653 15.37 18.73 -0.83
N GLY A 654 15.37 19.97 -1.33
CA GLY A 654 16.59 20.77 -1.53
C GLY A 654 17.54 20.12 -2.54
N ARG A 655 16.98 19.47 -3.58
CA ARG A 655 17.76 18.68 -4.56
C ARG A 655 17.37 19.01 -5.98
N ARG A 656 18.39 18.96 -6.86
CA ARG A 656 18.23 18.92 -8.31
C ARG A 656 18.61 17.53 -8.80
N ILE A 657 17.73 16.93 -9.56
CA ILE A 657 17.95 15.68 -10.28
C ILE A 657 17.99 16.03 -11.75
N ARG A 658 19.07 15.70 -12.45
CA ARG A 658 19.21 15.97 -13.89
C ARG A 658 19.80 14.78 -14.61
N ILE A 659 19.33 14.56 -15.81
CA ILE A 659 19.86 13.57 -16.75
C ILE A 659 20.41 14.35 -17.94
N VAL A 660 21.65 14.07 -18.31
CA VAL A 660 22.45 14.83 -19.27
C VAL A 660 22.90 13.91 -20.41
N ASP A 661 22.70 14.33 -21.65
CA ASP A 661 23.35 13.74 -22.83
C ASP A 661 24.47 14.68 -23.31
N ALA A 662 25.73 14.34 -22.99
CA ALA A 662 26.89 15.12 -23.41
C ALA A 662 27.03 15.20 -24.93
N SER A 663 26.52 14.22 -25.66
CA SER A 663 26.57 14.21 -27.16
C SER A 663 25.54 15.13 -27.79
N LYS A 664 24.48 15.51 -27.06
CA LYS A 664 23.33 16.31 -27.54
C LYS A 664 22.62 15.73 -28.80
N GLN A 665 22.71 14.40 -28.96
CA GLN A 665 22.16 13.70 -30.12
C GLN A 665 20.86 12.98 -29.82
N ALA A 666 20.52 12.79 -28.53
CA ALA A 666 19.27 12.21 -28.17
C ALA A 666 18.13 13.23 -28.11
N SER A 667 16.92 12.75 -28.27
CA SER A 667 15.69 13.49 -27.97
C SER A 667 15.09 12.93 -26.65
N VAL A 668 14.31 13.75 -25.95
CA VAL A 668 13.54 13.34 -24.79
C VAL A 668 12.05 13.61 -25.04
N LEU A 669 11.23 12.68 -24.59
CA LEU A 669 9.81 12.89 -24.37
C LEU A 669 9.49 12.65 -22.89
N ALA A 670 8.35 13.19 -22.43
CA ALA A 670 7.91 13.00 -21.04
C ALA A 670 6.40 12.82 -20.95
N TYR A 671 5.98 11.96 -20.02
CA TYR A 671 4.57 11.74 -19.73
C TYR A 671 4.37 11.29 -18.26
N PRO A 672 3.19 11.55 -17.68
CA PRO A 672 2.86 11.10 -16.33
C PRO A 672 2.54 9.61 -16.30
N ILE A 673 2.92 8.95 -15.23
CA ILE A 673 2.44 7.62 -14.90
C ILE A 673 1.24 7.80 -13.95
N THR A 674 0.04 7.56 -14.44
CA THR A 674 -1.21 7.75 -13.68
C THR A 674 -1.94 6.44 -13.56
N THR A 675 -2.25 6.03 -12.33
CA THR A 675 -3.10 4.86 -12.04
C THR A 675 -4.54 5.31 -11.83
N ILE A 676 -5.48 4.44 -12.21
CA ILE A 676 -6.89 4.60 -11.92
C ILE A 676 -7.19 3.73 -10.70
N SER A 677 -7.51 4.38 -9.59
CA SER A 677 -7.71 3.73 -8.30
C SER A 677 -9.14 3.90 -7.84
N GLN A 678 -9.75 2.85 -7.30
CA GLN A 678 -11.00 3.05 -6.59
C GLN A 678 -10.72 3.68 -5.21
N SER A 679 -11.68 4.46 -4.73
CA SER A 679 -11.69 5.06 -3.40
C SER A 679 -13.09 5.05 -2.81
N GLU A 680 -13.22 5.47 -1.56
CA GLU A 680 -14.51 5.65 -0.89
C GLU A 680 -15.42 6.65 -1.64
N ALA A 681 -14.82 7.66 -2.27
CA ALA A 681 -15.52 8.67 -3.05
C ALA A 681 -15.90 8.21 -4.46
N GLY A 682 -15.26 7.14 -4.98
CA GLY A 682 -15.49 6.64 -6.33
C GLY A 682 -14.22 6.18 -7.04
N VAL A 683 -13.74 6.97 -7.99
CA VAL A 683 -12.54 6.68 -8.80
C VAL A 683 -11.60 7.87 -8.74
N ASP A 684 -10.35 7.61 -8.40
CA ASP A 684 -9.28 8.60 -8.34
C ASP A 684 -8.23 8.34 -9.42
N MET A 685 -7.77 9.41 -10.06
CA MET A 685 -6.61 9.39 -10.92
C MET A 685 -5.38 9.79 -10.12
N VAL A 686 -4.50 8.82 -9.83
CA VAL A 686 -3.37 9.02 -8.95
C VAL A 686 -2.07 9.05 -9.73
N HIS A 687 -1.35 10.18 -9.66
CA HIS A 687 -0.07 10.37 -10.31
C HIS A 687 1.04 9.67 -9.52
N GLN A 688 1.60 8.60 -10.10
CA GLN A 688 2.62 7.75 -9.45
C GLN A 688 4.04 8.28 -9.63
N GLY A 689 4.30 9.00 -10.71
CA GLY A 689 5.60 9.54 -11.07
C GLY A 689 5.64 9.99 -12.52
N THR A 690 6.79 10.45 -12.98
CA THR A 690 7.00 10.92 -14.35
C THR A 690 7.98 10.00 -15.07
N CYS A 691 7.59 9.54 -16.26
CA CYS A 691 8.49 8.87 -17.19
C CYS A 691 9.09 9.88 -18.15
N PHE A 692 10.41 9.92 -18.23
CA PHE A 692 11.13 10.51 -19.34
C PHE A 692 11.65 9.35 -20.20
N THR A 693 11.42 9.39 -21.50
CA THR A 693 12.00 8.42 -22.42
C THR A 693 12.99 9.14 -23.33
N THR A 694 14.25 8.74 -23.25
CA THR A 694 15.29 9.24 -24.16
C THR A 694 15.28 8.41 -25.44
N LEU A 695 15.38 9.06 -26.60
CA LEU A 695 15.26 8.47 -27.90
C LEU A 695 16.51 8.73 -28.74
N ARG A 696 17.11 7.68 -29.28
CA ARG A 696 18.29 7.75 -30.14
C ARG A 696 18.05 6.94 -31.40
N LYS A 697 18.09 7.63 -32.58
CA LYS A 697 18.06 6.95 -33.86
C LYS A 697 19.36 6.18 -34.06
N LEU A 698 19.24 4.95 -34.45
CA LEU A 698 20.34 4.02 -34.72
C LEU A 698 20.38 3.71 -36.19
N ALA A 699 21.59 3.75 -36.75
CA ALA A 699 21.93 3.23 -38.08
C ALA A 699 23.26 2.51 -37.90
N ILE A 700 23.22 1.19 -37.61
CA ILE A 700 24.41 0.42 -37.28
C ILE A 700 24.73 -0.53 -38.45
N PRO A 701 25.76 -0.25 -39.26
CA PRO A 701 26.16 -1.12 -40.37
C PRO A 701 26.48 -2.55 -39.89
N ALA A 702 26.36 -3.54 -40.76
CA ALA A 702 26.67 -4.93 -40.47
C ALA A 702 28.08 -5.08 -39.87
N GLY A 703 28.23 -5.81 -38.81
CA GLY A 703 29.48 -6.09 -38.13
C GLY A 703 30.16 -4.90 -37.43
N THR A 704 29.45 -3.78 -37.28
CA THR A 704 29.98 -2.57 -36.59
C THR A 704 29.26 -2.35 -35.24
N SER A 705 29.72 -1.34 -34.50
CA SER A 705 29.19 -1.01 -33.19
C SER A 705 28.79 0.46 -33.09
N ALA A 706 27.76 0.76 -32.28
CA ALA A 706 27.42 2.12 -31.83
C ALA A 706 27.66 2.26 -30.32
N THR A 707 28.18 3.42 -29.89
CA THR A 707 28.40 3.71 -28.46
C THR A 707 27.87 5.09 -28.08
N PHE A 708 27.35 5.23 -26.89
CA PHE A 708 26.88 6.50 -26.34
C PHE A 708 26.79 6.41 -24.83
N ALA A 709 26.59 7.56 -24.17
CA ALA A 709 26.49 7.64 -22.72
C ALA A 709 25.51 8.72 -22.30
N MET A 710 24.94 8.53 -21.11
CA MET A 710 24.16 9.52 -20.37
C MET A 710 24.57 9.51 -18.91
N GLU A 711 24.31 10.60 -18.20
CA GLU A 711 24.63 10.73 -16.80
C GLU A 711 23.41 11.27 -16.03
N MET A 712 23.02 10.57 -14.98
CA MET A 712 22.10 11.08 -13.97
C MET A 712 22.91 11.67 -12.81
N VAL A 713 22.63 12.92 -12.46
CA VAL A 713 23.28 13.61 -11.33
C VAL A 713 22.22 14.07 -10.34
N VAL A 714 22.47 13.81 -9.06
CA VAL A 714 21.68 14.31 -7.95
C VAL A 714 22.55 15.21 -7.11
N GLU A 715 22.22 16.49 -7.07
CA GLU A 715 23.02 17.54 -6.45
C GLU A 715 22.16 18.41 -5.54
N ALA A 716 22.78 19.20 -4.65
CA ALA A 716 22.07 20.21 -3.86
C ALA A 716 21.53 21.32 -4.80
N LEU A 717 20.38 21.92 -4.43
CA LEU A 717 19.79 23.05 -5.13
C LEU A 717 20.64 24.33 -4.94
#